data_02dd1501d6f83fe4f2087a379af53bc7
#
_entry.id   02dd1501d6f83fe4f2087a379af53bc7
#
_cell.length_a   1.000
_cell.length_b   1.000
_cell.length_c   1.000
_cell.angle_alpha   90.00
_cell.angle_beta   90.00
_cell.angle_gamma   90.00
#
_symmetry.space_group_name_H-M   'P 1'
#
loop_
_entity.id
_entity.type
_entity.pdbx_description
1 polymer ?
#
loop_
_entity_poly.entity_id
_entity_poly.type
_entity_poly.pdbx_seq_one_letter_code
_entity_poly.pdbx_strand_id
1 'polypeptide(L)'
;MIIAENKQKKVVSSHDFDSVSCTIDAEDMRYVASLLRNNYSNTQLAVIREISANALDANLEANSKRKIEVSLPTRMQSNFCVRDFGGGLSKEDVFGLYSKYGKSTKRQSNNYIGAFGIGKFAPLSYGENFTCVSYHGGMKTSYNIFVNEEDDTKIVELHQEPSSEPTGLCIEVAISDSDIEKFRDTCQKFFKFFPEKDMPKFLGVESNFIEKQKILLSSKKDDWFFLESSNTRYYGYGNSSRSHVIMGRVSYPLDPNAIDVKNYVKDDRQINIIESLLQESNFYLRVPLGCVKLHHSREALEYNKPTQKFIVQLMLEVVQEIQAIAKEKLADSADLFQAKANYAKIINSMPDSLQRAFRNSFEWNGIKIDSFGFSRPYGMTDDLVLTLTEKISDRDARNGFKVKSHKVSNINCRDNVIFLVQDIESSHGNNLRARTLFNQDSDLQDIYFIHAKTDTAQSVIDNEWNFNLIDDSHIKYCSNVAKEKPQIGVRKGSGSRANIPLFEMKDDKGGYGYRNIDYWSNVADDISALQSQKNPKGLVNGKYIYVPIKNYKIDHKSLDLDAVYKRASGIRKLAQDKSQEKSFRLFGVRSGDVSKLDKSLWLSFFDFYADFAKTYLKLNLKSAKTSYGSIMASKDSQLHTLMNEVRYD
;
A
#
# COMPACT_ATOMS: atom_id res chain seq x y z
N MET A 1 -9.42 -23.92 21.54
CA MET A 1 -7.94 -23.92 21.60
C MET A 1 -7.53 -24.91 22.65
N ILE A 2 -7.21 -26.14 22.25
CA ILE A 2 -6.57 -27.09 23.15
C ILE A 2 -5.15 -26.56 23.34
N ILE A 3 -4.92 -25.85 24.43
CA ILE A 3 -3.58 -25.59 24.92
C ILE A 3 -2.98 -26.99 25.09
N ALA A 4 -1.89 -27.27 24.37
CA ALA A 4 -1.14 -28.50 24.53
C ALA A 4 -1.09 -28.80 26.02
N GLU A 5 -1.57 -29.97 26.41
CA GLU A 5 -1.76 -30.42 27.80
C GLU A 5 -0.62 -29.85 28.65
N ASN A 6 -0.96 -28.96 29.57
CA ASN A 6 -0.13 -28.69 30.70
C ASN A 6 -0.03 -30.04 31.42
N LYS A 7 1.01 -30.82 31.12
CA LYS A 7 1.36 -31.95 31.96
C LYS A 7 1.44 -31.38 33.35
N GLN A 8 0.42 -31.63 34.15
CA GLN A 8 0.44 -31.27 35.56
C GLN A 8 1.77 -31.78 36.09
N LYS A 9 2.67 -30.89 36.43
CA LYS A 9 3.87 -31.27 37.16
C LYS A 9 3.32 -31.88 38.46
N LYS A 10 3.30 -33.20 38.56
CA LYS A 10 3.10 -33.85 39.82
C LYS A 10 4.25 -33.42 40.71
N VAL A 11 3.96 -32.47 41.60
CA VAL A 11 4.88 -32.14 42.69
C VAL A 11 4.79 -33.33 43.63
N VAL A 12 5.77 -34.22 43.57
CA VAL A 12 5.92 -35.29 44.56
C VAL A 12 6.64 -34.65 45.74
N SER A 13 5.92 -34.31 46.80
CA SER A 13 6.51 -33.89 48.04
C SER A 13 6.64 -35.11 48.97
N SER A 14 7.72 -35.17 49.73
CA SER A 14 8.00 -36.20 50.71
C SER A 14 7.26 -36.01 52.05
N HIS A 15 6.47 -34.95 52.17
CA HIS A 15 5.71 -34.60 53.35
C HIS A 15 4.30 -34.16 52.94
N ASP A 16 3.30 -34.52 53.72
CA ASP A 16 1.94 -34.00 53.63
C ASP A 16 1.96 -32.52 54.10
N PHE A 17 1.82 -31.61 53.14
CA PHE A 17 1.60 -30.22 53.42
C PHE A 17 0.11 -29.90 53.30
N ASP A 18 -0.40 -29.12 54.23
CA ASP A 18 -1.71 -28.52 54.08
C ASP A 18 -1.76 -27.64 52.81
N SER A 19 -2.70 -27.91 51.96
CA SER A 19 -2.91 -27.15 50.72
C SER A 19 -4.29 -26.52 50.71
N VAL A 20 -4.36 -25.24 50.44
CA VAL A 20 -5.60 -24.49 50.25
C VAL A 20 -5.67 -24.00 48.81
N SER A 21 -6.81 -24.22 48.18
CA SER A 21 -7.07 -23.61 46.85
C SER A 21 -7.41 -22.14 47.02
N CYS A 22 -6.68 -21.28 46.29
CA CYS A 22 -7.03 -19.85 46.23
C CYS A 22 -8.38 -19.70 45.53
N THR A 23 -9.30 -18.98 46.13
CA THR A 23 -10.64 -18.65 45.60
C THR A 23 -10.79 -17.12 45.57
N ILE A 24 -11.73 -16.65 44.77
CA ILE A 24 -12.13 -15.23 44.74
C ILE A 24 -13.52 -15.16 45.34
N ASP A 25 -13.68 -14.34 46.39
CA ASP A 25 -14.96 -14.14 47.03
C ASP A 25 -15.94 -13.37 46.13
N ALA A 26 -17.23 -13.56 46.33
CA ALA A 26 -18.26 -12.96 45.48
C ALA A 26 -18.21 -11.43 45.50
N GLU A 27 -17.77 -10.83 46.61
CA GLU A 27 -17.60 -9.37 46.76
C GLU A 27 -16.45 -8.83 45.91
N ASP A 28 -15.36 -9.61 45.73
CA ASP A 28 -14.19 -9.23 44.94
C ASP A 28 -14.36 -9.51 43.45
N MET A 29 -15.40 -10.26 43.05
CA MET A 29 -15.68 -10.54 41.64
C MET A 29 -15.91 -9.29 40.79
N ARG A 30 -16.40 -8.20 41.40
CA ARG A 30 -16.55 -6.88 40.73
C ARG A 30 -15.23 -6.34 40.27
N TYR A 31 -14.22 -6.35 41.17
CA TYR A 31 -12.87 -5.91 40.85
C TYR A 31 -12.24 -6.76 39.73
N VAL A 32 -12.39 -8.07 39.78
CA VAL A 32 -11.90 -8.96 38.74
C VAL A 32 -12.61 -8.70 37.41
N ALA A 33 -13.91 -8.48 37.40
CA ALA A 33 -14.67 -8.11 36.20
C ALA A 33 -14.20 -6.79 35.61
N SER A 34 -13.89 -5.80 36.43
CA SER A 34 -13.31 -4.51 36.03
C SER A 34 -11.93 -4.69 35.40
N LEU A 35 -11.05 -5.48 36.00
CA LEU A 35 -9.75 -5.81 35.42
C LEU A 35 -9.87 -6.49 34.04
N LEU A 36 -10.83 -7.39 33.88
CA LEU A 36 -11.06 -8.08 32.60
C LEU A 36 -11.60 -7.14 31.53
N ARG A 37 -12.46 -6.17 31.87
CA ARG A 37 -12.94 -5.13 30.96
C ARG A 37 -11.81 -4.21 30.50
N ASN A 38 -10.91 -3.85 31.40
CA ASN A 38 -9.82 -2.90 31.17
C ASN A 38 -8.54 -3.56 30.58
N ASN A 39 -8.59 -4.85 30.22
CA ASN A 39 -7.42 -5.59 29.75
C ASN A 39 -7.06 -5.34 28.27
N TYR A 40 -7.82 -4.49 27.56
CA TYR A 40 -7.60 -4.20 26.17
C TYR A 40 -6.85 -2.88 25.96
N SER A 41 -5.75 -2.92 25.21
CA SER A 41 -5.00 -1.72 24.83
C SER A 41 -5.62 -0.98 23.65
N ASN A 42 -6.34 -1.71 22.77
CA ASN A 42 -7.10 -1.17 21.65
C ASN A 42 -8.57 -1.59 21.76
N THR A 43 -9.37 -0.75 22.40
CA THR A 43 -10.78 -1.04 22.69
C THR A 43 -11.63 -1.19 21.42
N GLN A 44 -11.37 -0.39 20.36
CA GLN A 44 -12.09 -0.50 19.08
C GLN A 44 -11.83 -1.86 18.42
N LEU A 45 -10.57 -2.30 18.38
CA LEU A 45 -10.20 -3.60 17.83
C LEU A 45 -10.79 -4.74 18.68
N ALA A 46 -10.79 -4.60 19.99
CA ALA A 46 -11.36 -5.60 20.91
C ALA A 46 -12.85 -5.80 20.64
N VAL A 47 -13.62 -4.71 20.54
CA VAL A 47 -15.05 -4.75 20.21
C VAL A 47 -15.28 -5.47 18.88
N ILE A 48 -14.63 -5.00 17.81
CA ILE A 48 -14.80 -5.57 16.47
C ILE A 48 -14.46 -7.05 16.45
N ARG A 49 -13.30 -7.42 17.00
CA ARG A 49 -12.78 -8.79 17.01
C ARG A 49 -13.68 -9.75 17.79
N GLU A 50 -13.99 -9.41 19.04
CA GLU A 50 -14.69 -10.34 19.92
C GLU A 50 -16.15 -10.54 19.48
N ILE A 51 -16.85 -9.47 19.09
CA ILE A 51 -18.23 -9.61 18.61
C ILE A 51 -18.28 -10.37 17.29
N SER A 52 -17.40 -10.04 16.34
CA SER A 52 -17.38 -10.70 15.03
C SER A 52 -16.96 -12.16 15.12
N ALA A 53 -15.98 -12.49 15.99
CA ALA A 53 -15.57 -13.87 16.23
C ALA A 53 -16.73 -14.70 16.83
N ASN A 54 -17.45 -14.15 17.82
CA ASN A 54 -18.59 -14.81 18.42
C ASN A 54 -19.73 -15.04 17.41
N ALA A 55 -19.99 -14.06 16.54
CA ALA A 55 -20.99 -14.15 15.48
C ALA A 55 -20.64 -15.22 14.44
N LEU A 56 -19.38 -15.30 14.02
CA LEU A 56 -18.90 -16.34 13.10
C LEU A 56 -19.00 -17.73 13.73
N ASP A 57 -18.62 -17.86 14.99
CA ASP A 57 -18.73 -19.12 15.73
C ASP A 57 -20.17 -19.56 15.90
N ALA A 58 -21.12 -18.63 16.15
CA ALA A 58 -22.54 -18.94 16.27
C ALA A 58 -23.13 -19.44 14.93
N ASN A 59 -22.74 -18.80 13.82
CA ASN A 59 -23.11 -19.26 12.49
C ASN A 59 -22.57 -20.66 12.17
N LEU A 60 -21.32 -20.92 12.58
CA LEU A 60 -20.68 -22.23 12.39
C LEU A 60 -21.41 -23.32 13.19
N GLU A 61 -21.74 -23.07 14.46
CA GLU A 61 -22.49 -23.99 15.35
C GLU A 61 -23.86 -24.33 14.77
N ALA A 62 -24.54 -23.33 14.21
CA ALA A 62 -25.87 -23.51 13.61
C ALA A 62 -25.82 -24.03 12.16
N ASN A 63 -24.64 -24.29 11.59
CA ASN A 63 -24.45 -24.59 10.17
C ASN A 63 -25.16 -23.60 9.25
N SER A 64 -25.18 -22.32 9.64
CA SER A 64 -25.84 -21.27 8.88
C SER A 64 -25.09 -21.00 7.57
N LYS A 65 -25.84 -20.95 6.45
CA LYS A 65 -25.30 -20.56 5.13
C LYS A 65 -25.29 -19.04 4.93
N ARG A 66 -25.90 -18.29 5.84
CA ARG A 66 -25.91 -16.83 5.78
C ARG A 66 -24.60 -16.28 6.29
N LYS A 67 -24.11 -15.24 5.64
CA LYS A 67 -22.96 -14.46 6.15
C LYS A 67 -23.42 -13.62 7.33
N ILE A 68 -22.57 -13.42 8.32
CA ILE A 68 -22.82 -12.41 9.34
C ILE A 68 -22.94 -11.03 8.69
N GLU A 69 -23.75 -10.14 9.24
CA GLU A 69 -23.90 -8.77 8.79
C GLU A 69 -23.19 -7.83 9.76
N VAL A 70 -22.38 -6.92 9.21
CA VAL A 70 -21.64 -5.91 9.98
C VAL A 70 -22.08 -4.52 9.49
N SER A 71 -22.78 -3.80 10.36
CA SER A 71 -23.17 -2.41 10.12
C SER A 71 -22.12 -1.49 10.71
N LEU A 72 -21.53 -0.64 9.86
CA LEU A 72 -20.51 0.31 10.28
C LEU A 72 -21.12 1.63 10.72
N PRO A 73 -20.56 2.28 11.75
CA PRO A 73 -21.07 3.55 12.22
C PRO A 73 -20.95 4.64 11.15
N THR A 74 -21.96 5.48 11.06
CA THR A 74 -22.01 6.67 10.22
C THR A 74 -22.48 7.86 11.05
N ARG A 75 -22.34 9.09 10.56
CA ARG A 75 -22.85 10.27 11.27
C ARG A 75 -24.38 10.28 11.45
N MET A 76 -25.11 9.55 10.62
CA MET A 76 -26.57 9.44 10.76
C MET A 76 -27.01 8.28 11.66
N GLN A 77 -26.18 7.25 11.76
CA GLN A 77 -26.39 6.07 12.60
C GLN A 77 -25.06 5.69 13.22
N SER A 78 -24.78 6.21 14.39
CA SER A 78 -23.50 6.09 15.09
C SER A 78 -23.33 4.76 15.83
N ASN A 79 -24.00 3.69 15.41
CA ASN A 79 -23.89 2.36 16.01
C ASN A 79 -23.01 1.44 15.17
N PHE A 80 -22.10 0.74 15.81
CA PHE A 80 -21.45 -0.46 15.26
C PHE A 80 -22.32 -1.66 15.63
N CYS A 81 -22.78 -2.44 14.64
CA CYS A 81 -23.62 -3.59 14.87
C CYS A 81 -23.09 -4.83 14.16
N VAL A 82 -23.12 -5.98 14.83
CA VAL A 82 -22.84 -7.28 14.24
C VAL A 82 -24.01 -8.23 14.48
N ARG A 83 -24.59 -8.72 13.38
CA ARG A 83 -25.70 -9.65 13.35
C ARG A 83 -25.24 -11.03 12.91
N ASP A 84 -25.44 -12.05 13.74
CA ASP A 84 -25.29 -13.44 13.33
C ASP A 84 -26.64 -14.08 12.98
N PHE A 85 -26.56 -15.29 12.44
CA PHE A 85 -27.71 -16.12 12.07
C PHE A 85 -27.57 -17.52 12.70
N GLY A 86 -27.12 -17.52 13.97
CA GLY A 86 -27.04 -18.70 14.82
C GLY A 86 -28.39 -19.09 15.45
N GLY A 87 -28.32 -19.81 16.55
CA GLY A 87 -29.53 -20.28 17.27
C GLY A 87 -30.27 -19.18 18.04
N GLY A 88 -29.64 -18.01 18.24
CA GLY A 88 -30.12 -17.04 19.23
C GLY A 88 -29.92 -17.53 20.66
N LEU A 89 -30.40 -16.77 21.63
CA LEU A 89 -30.36 -17.13 23.05
C LEU A 89 -31.77 -17.02 23.65
N SER A 90 -32.18 -18.01 24.41
CA SER A 90 -33.36 -17.90 25.26
C SER A 90 -33.12 -16.92 26.41
N LYS A 91 -34.18 -16.49 27.09
CA LYS A 91 -34.06 -15.63 28.28
C LYS A 91 -33.24 -16.33 29.38
N GLU A 92 -33.45 -17.65 29.54
CA GLU A 92 -32.73 -18.47 30.49
C GLU A 92 -31.23 -18.53 30.17
N ASP A 93 -30.88 -18.61 28.87
CA ASP A 93 -29.48 -18.58 28.41
C ASP A 93 -28.81 -17.24 28.65
N VAL A 94 -29.54 -16.13 28.41
CA VAL A 94 -28.99 -14.79 28.65
C VAL A 94 -28.72 -14.58 30.13
N PHE A 95 -29.67 -14.89 31.00
CA PHE A 95 -29.48 -14.70 32.45
C PHE A 95 -28.64 -15.82 33.11
N GLY A 96 -28.61 -17.04 32.55
CA GLY A 96 -27.92 -18.18 33.12
C GLY A 96 -26.49 -18.38 32.62
N LEU A 97 -26.25 -18.28 31.31
CA LEU A 97 -24.98 -18.57 30.68
C LEU A 97 -24.24 -17.30 30.22
N TYR A 98 -24.97 -16.42 29.52
CA TYR A 98 -24.36 -15.20 28.95
C TYR A 98 -23.91 -14.23 30.07
N SER A 99 -24.62 -14.19 31.20
CA SER A 99 -24.28 -13.35 32.36
C SER A 99 -22.97 -13.74 33.09
N LYS A 100 -22.43 -14.95 32.88
CA LYS A 100 -21.30 -15.47 33.66
C LYS A 100 -19.96 -15.21 32.98
N TYR A 101 -19.07 -14.44 33.64
CA TYR A 101 -17.68 -14.28 33.21
C TYR A 101 -16.95 -15.64 33.17
N GLY A 102 -16.09 -15.80 32.18
CA GLY A 102 -15.28 -17.01 32.06
C GLY A 102 -16.04 -18.28 31.63
N LYS A 103 -17.36 -18.29 31.55
CA LYS A 103 -18.12 -19.47 31.08
C LYS A 103 -18.20 -19.48 29.57
N SER A 104 -17.69 -20.56 28.94
CA SER A 104 -17.73 -20.77 27.49
C SER A 104 -17.99 -22.26 27.23
N THR A 105 -18.85 -22.54 26.28
CA THR A 105 -19.12 -23.90 25.77
C THR A 105 -18.02 -24.37 24.79
N LYS A 106 -17.11 -23.49 24.40
CA LYS A 106 -16.17 -23.67 23.27
C LYS A 106 -14.72 -24.02 23.64
N ARG A 107 -14.44 -24.28 24.94
CA ARG A 107 -13.07 -24.50 25.45
C ARG A 107 -12.38 -25.77 24.93
N GLN A 108 -13.15 -26.76 24.49
CA GLN A 108 -12.64 -28.10 24.14
C GLN A 108 -12.42 -28.29 22.63
N SER A 109 -12.53 -27.24 21.80
CA SER A 109 -12.38 -27.35 20.35
C SER A 109 -11.47 -26.28 19.79
N ASN A 110 -10.58 -26.65 18.87
CA ASN A 110 -9.75 -25.73 18.08
C ASN A 110 -10.48 -25.13 16.87
N ASN A 111 -11.76 -25.49 16.67
CA ASN A 111 -12.54 -25.03 15.51
C ASN A 111 -13.14 -23.64 15.71
N TYR A 112 -13.13 -23.11 16.94
CA TYR A 112 -13.75 -21.84 17.31
C TYR A 112 -12.70 -20.77 17.60
N ILE A 113 -13.02 -19.54 17.20
CA ILE A 113 -12.16 -18.37 17.44
C ILE A 113 -12.33 -17.88 18.88
N GLY A 114 -13.55 -17.96 19.46
CA GLY A 114 -13.91 -17.50 20.80
C GLY A 114 -13.86 -18.60 21.87
N ALA A 115 -12.83 -18.66 22.73
CA ALA A 115 -12.68 -19.75 23.71
C ALA A 115 -12.66 -19.34 25.18
N PHE A 116 -12.41 -18.05 25.52
CA PHE A 116 -12.16 -17.66 26.92
C PHE A 116 -13.40 -17.27 27.72
N GLY A 117 -14.54 -17.01 27.07
CA GLY A 117 -15.80 -16.64 27.76
C GLY A 117 -15.84 -15.25 28.38
N ILE A 118 -14.85 -14.40 28.08
CA ILE A 118 -14.78 -13.00 28.52
C ILE A 118 -15.06 -12.02 27.37
N GLY A 119 -14.81 -12.39 26.13
CA GLY A 119 -14.92 -11.53 24.94
C GLY A 119 -16.34 -11.00 24.68
N LYS A 120 -17.39 -11.66 25.17
CA LYS A 120 -18.79 -11.20 25.06
C LYS A 120 -19.04 -9.84 25.74
N PHE A 121 -18.19 -9.46 26.71
CA PHE A 121 -18.24 -8.18 27.40
C PHE A 121 -17.21 -7.16 26.87
N ALA A 122 -16.50 -7.49 25.79
CA ALA A 122 -15.57 -6.55 25.16
C ALA A 122 -16.19 -5.18 24.82
N PRO A 123 -17.47 -5.04 24.45
CA PRO A 123 -18.10 -3.73 24.27
C PRO A 123 -17.98 -2.80 25.47
N LEU A 124 -18.00 -3.35 26.69
CA LEU A 124 -17.85 -2.56 27.93
C LEU A 124 -16.43 -2.01 28.15
N SER A 125 -15.45 -2.41 27.33
CA SER A 125 -14.12 -1.78 27.33
C SER A 125 -14.09 -0.47 26.55
N TYR A 126 -15.07 -0.27 25.65
CA TYR A 126 -15.19 0.95 24.83
C TYR A 126 -16.23 1.93 25.40
N GLY A 127 -17.37 1.41 25.84
CA GLY A 127 -18.48 2.20 26.37
C GLY A 127 -19.07 1.57 27.62
N GLU A 128 -19.88 2.33 28.35
CA GLU A 128 -20.49 1.90 29.61
C GLU A 128 -21.65 0.91 29.41
N ASN A 129 -22.18 0.82 28.19
CA ASN A 129 -23.29 -0.08 27.86
C ASN A 129 -23.26 -0.52 26.38
N PHE A 130 -23.99 -1.60 26.09
CA PHE A 130 -24.30 -2.05 24.75
C PHE A 130 -25.63 -2.80 24.74
N THR A 131 -26.25 -2.92 23.55
CA THR A 131 -27.50 -3.65 23.35
C THR A 131 -27.23 -5.03 22.74
N CYS A 132 -27.88 -6.04 23.28
CA CYS A 132 -27.93 -7.39 22.73
C CYS A 132 -29.39 -7.70 22.33
N VAL A 133 -29.63 -7.94 21.05
CA VAL A 133 -30.95 -8.34 20.55
C VAL A 133 -30.89 -9.82 20.17
N SER A 134 -31.70 -10.64 20.84
CA SER A 134 -31.82 -12.06 20.55
C SER A 134 -33.08 -12.34 19.74
N TYR A 135 -32.91 -13.12 18.67
CA TYR A 135 -33.99 -13.67 17.87
C TYR A 135 -34.04 -15.18 18.12
N HIS A 136 -34.93 -15.60 18.98
CA HIS A 136 -35.05 -17.00 19.43
C HIS A 136 -36.51 -17.37 19.65
N GLY A 137 -36.91 -18.59 19.21
CA GLY A 137 -38.24 -19.12 19.46
C GLY A 137 -39.39 -18.29 18.89
N GLY A 138 -39.17 -17.57 17.77
CA GLY A 138 -40.18 -16.68 17.18
C GLY A 138 -40.37 -15.34 17.91
N MET A 139 -39.48 -15.03 18.83
CA MET A 139 -39.46 -13.80 19.61
C MET A 139 -38.18 -13.00 19.33
N LYS A 140 -38.32 -11.68 19.32
CA LYS A 140 -37.21 -10.72 19.34
C LYS A 140 -37.16 -10.09 20.73
N THR A 141 -36.08 -10.31 21.45
CA THR A 141 -35.90 -9.79 22.80
C THR A 141 -34.67 -8.91 22.86
N SER A 142 -34.81 -7.70 23.34
CA SER A 142 -33.73 -6.71 23.48
C SER A 142 -33.28 -6.62 24.93
N TYR A 143 -31.98 -6.70 25.15
CA TYR A 143 -31.33 -6.58 26.46
C TYR A 143 -30.34 -5.41 26.43
N ASN A 144 -30.30 -4.61 27.51
CA ASN A 144 -29.20 -3.68 27.74
C ASN A 144 -28.22 -4.29 28.74
N ILE A 145 -26.96 -4.30 28.37
CA ILE A 145 -25.85 -4.74 29.21
C ILE A 145 -25.02 -3.50 29.57
N PHE A 146 -24.90 -3.21 30.83
CA PHE A 146 -24.24 -1.98 31.29
C PHE A 146 -23.50 -2.17 32.61
N VAL A 147 -22.61 -1.25 32.93
CA VAL A 147 -21.93 -1.16 34.21
C VAL A 147 -22.65 -0.11 35.09
N ASN A 148 -23.08 -0.51 36.29
CA ASN A 148 -23.75 0.40 37.21
C ASN A 148 -22.73 1.22 38.04
N GLU A 149 -23.22 2.12 38.86
CA GLU A 149 -22.39 2.99 39.72
C GLU A 149 -21.52 2.20 40.72
N GLU A 150 -21.88 0.97 41.02
CA GLU A 150 -21.14 0.06 41.91
C GLU A 150 -20.10 -0.79 41.18
N ASP A 151 -19.83 -0.50 39.91
CA ASP A 151 -18.96 -1.25 38.99
C ASP A 151 -19.43 -2.70 38.68
N ASP A 152 -20.70 -3.02 38.97
CA ASP A 152 -21.31 -4.30 38.58
C ASP A 152 -21.79 -4.30 37.15
N THR A 153 -21.53 -5.40 36.42
CA THR A 153 -22.15 -5.62 35.11
C THR A 153 -23.56 -6.16 35.26
N LYS A 154 -24.53 -5.43 34.77
CA LYS A 154 -25.97 -5.78 34.85
C LYS A 154 -26.50 -6.07 33.45
N ILE A 155 -27.48 -6.97 33.38
CA ILE A 155 -28.26 -7.28 32.16
C ILE A 155 -29.72 -7.02 32.48
N VAL A 156 -30.36 -6.16 31.70
CA VAL A 156 -31.78 -5.83 31.83
C VAL A 156 -32.49 -6.09 30.52
N GLU A 157 -33.60 -6.80 30.58
CA GLU A 157 -34.52 -6.96 29.45
C GLU A 157 -35.27 -5.63 29.25
N LEU A 158 -35.18 -5.09 28.03
CA LEU A 158 -35.85 -3.83 27.68
C LEU A 158 -37.23 -4.07 27.06
N HIS A 159 -37.29 -5.01 26.12
CA HIS A 159 -38.48 -5.24 25.31
C HIS A 159 -38.49 -6.64 24.69
N GLN A 160 -39.67 -7.20 24.53
CA GLN A 160 -39.89 -8.47 23.84
C GLN A 160 -41.10 -8.34 22.91
N GLU A 161 -40.97 -8.81 21.67
CA GLU A 161 -42.01 -8.80 20.67
C GLU A 161 -41.95 -10.06 19.77
N PRO A 162 -43.06 -10.53 19.20
CA PRO A 162 -43.03 -11.57 18.19
C PRO A 162 -42.25 -11.13 16.96
N SER A 163 -41.47 -12.06 16.37
CA SER A 163 -40.66 -11.76 15.19
C SER A 163 -40.61 -12.96 14.25
N SER A 164 -40.75 -12.69 12.96
CA SER A 164 -40.54 -13.66 11.89
C SER A 164 -39.10 -13.64 11.35
N GLU A 165 -38.23 -12.81 11.92
CA GLU A 165 -36.86 -12.74 11.50
C GLU A 165 -36.08 -14.02 11.82
N PRO A 166 -35.03 -14.33 11.04
CA PRO A 166 -34.18 -15.48 11.31
C PRO A 166 -33.56 -15.42 12.71
N THR A 167 -33.40 -16.60 13.32
CA THR A 167 -32.73 -16.74 14.62
C THR A 167 -31.32 -16.18 14.61
N GLY A 168 -30.77 -15.84 15.77
CA GLY A 168 -29.40 -15.35 15.97
C GLY A 168 -29.34 -14.19 16.95
N LEU A 169 -28.18 -13.56 17.06
CA LEU A 169 -27.94 -12.38 17.90
C LEU A 169 -27.54 -11.17 17.06
N CYS A 170 -27.94 -9.97 17.53
CA CYS A 170 -27.40 -8.70 17.08
C CYS A 170 -26.80 -7.95 18.27
N ILE A 171 -25.52 -7.64 18.20
CA ILE A 171 -24.84 -6.84 19.22
C ILE A 171 -24.65 -5.43 18.66
N GLU A 172 -25.14 -4.43 19.38
CA GLU A 172 -25.10 -3.03 18.97
C GLU A 172 -24.34 -2.20 20.01
N VAL A 173 -23.35 -1.45 19.54
CA VAL A 173 -22.48 -0.60 20.35
C VAL A 173 -22.57 0.81 19.83
N ALA A 174 -22.93 1.76 20.70
CA ALA A 174 -22.93 3.17 20.38
C ALA A 174 -21.50 3.70 20.25
N ILE A 175 -21.21 4.38 19.15
CA ILE A 175 -19.87 4.89 18.83
C ILE A 175 -19.90 6.41 18.85
N SER A 176 -18.91 7.03 19.50
CA SER A 176 -18.78 8.48 19.47
C SER A 176 -18.46 8.99 18.07
N ASP A 177 -18.93 10.17 17.72
CA ASP A 177 -18.71 10.77 16.39
C ASP A 177 -17.22 10.91 16.06
N SER A 178 -16.38 11.15 17.06
CA SER A 178 -14.92 11.25 16.91
C SER A 178 -14.23 9.93 16.56
N ASP A 179 -14.87 8.79 16.81
CA ASP A 179 -14.31 7.46 16.62
C ASP A 179 -14.85 6.72 15.41
N ILE A 180 -15.84 7.29 14.70
CA ILE A 180 -16.46 6.67 13.51
C ILE A 180 -15.39 6.21 12.50
N GLU A 181 -14.50 7.11 12.11
CA GLU A 181 -13.43 6.78 11.13
C GLU A 181 -12.45 5.74 11.68
N LYS A 182 -12.11 5.81 12.96
CA LYS A 182 -11.24 4.81 13.60
C LYS A 182 -11.87 3.41 13.59
N PHE A 183 -13.19 3.32 13.86
CA PHE A 183 -13.91 2.04 13.77
C PHE A 183 -13.91 1.49 12.34
N ARG A 184 -14.14 2.34 11.35
CA ARG A 184 -14.13 1.95 9.93
C ARG A 184 -12.76 1.43 9.51
N ASP A 185 -11.69 2.18 9.80
CA ASP A 185 -10.31 1.80 9.51
C ASP A 185 -9.91 0.49 10.23
N THR A 186 -10.33 0.34 11.49
CA THR A 186 -10.05 -0.86 12.28
C THR A 186 -10.79 -2.07 11.72
N CYS A 187 -12.04 -1.92 11.27
CA CYS A 187 -12.79 -2.96 10.57
C CYS A 187 -12.09 -3.38 9.26
N GLN A 188 -11.65 -2.43 8.44
CA GLN A 188 -10.92 -2.75 7.21
C GLN A 188 -9.67 -3.58 7.51
N LYS A 189 -8.87 -3.16 8.50
CA LYS A 189 -7.65 -3.87 8.93
C LYS A 189 -7.95 -5.27 9.47
N PHE A 190 -9.00 -5.40 10.29
CA PHE A 190 -9.37 -6.66 10.91
C PHE A 190 -9.85 -7.69 9.88
N PHE A 191 -10.76 -7.29 8.97
CA PHE A 191 -11.33 -8.20 7.97
C PHE A 191 -10.45 -8.38 6.73
N LYS A 192 -9.36 -7.67 6.61
CA LYS A 192 -8.46 -7.65 5.44
C LYS A 192 -8.06 -9.05 4.94
N PHE A 193 -7.87 -9.99 5.83
CA PHE A 193 -7.37 -11.35 5.52
C PHE A 193 -8.41 -12.45 5.68
N PHE A 194 -9.66 -12.08 5.84
CA PHE A 194 -10.73 -13.06 5.92
C PHE A 194 -10.95 -13.75 4.55
N PRO A 195 -11.11 -15.08 4.54
CA PRO A 195 -11.51 -15.79 3.33
C PRO A 195 -12.89 -15.29 2.86
N GLU A 196 -13.14 -15.29 1.56
CA GLU A 196 -14.39 -14.79 0.99
C GLU A 196 -15.63 -15.49 1.54
N LYS A 197 -15.53 -16.80 1.85
CA LYS A 197 -16.60 -17.58 2.49
C LYS A 197 -16.98 -17.06 3.87
N ASP A 198 -16.02 -16.49 4.61
CA ASP A 198 -16.18 -16.02 5.99
C ASP A 198 -16.28 -14.49 6.07
N MET A 199 -16.12 -13.81 4.92
CA MET A 199 -16.23 -12.34 4.82
C MET A 199 -17.66 -11.91 5.12
N PRO A 200 -17.88 -11.00 6.08
CA PRO A 200 -19.19 -10.46 6.40
C PRO A 200 -19.86 -9.78 5.20
N LYS A 201 -21.18 -9.63 5.28
CA LYS A 201 -21.90 -8.65 4.49
C LYS A 201 -21.85 -7.32 5.23
N PHE A 202 -21.11 -6.36 4.69
CA PHE A 202 -21.03 -5.01 5.26
C PHE A 202 -22.27 -4.19 4.85
N LEU A 203 -22.83 -3.44 5.81
CA LEU A 203 -23.96 -2.56 5.61
C LEU A 203 -23.54 -1.11 5.84
N GLY A 204 -24.12 -0.19 5.07
CA GLY A 204 -23.81 1.25 5.19
C GLY A 204 -22.49 1.67 4.57
N VAL A 205 -21.90 0.83 3.71
CA VAL A 205 -20.65 1.10 3.00
C VAL A 205 -20.71 0.61 1.56
N GLU A 206 -19.74 1.06 0.75
CA GLU A 206 -19.58 0.61 -0.63
C GLU A 206 -19.19 -0.88 -0.72
N SER A 207 -19.49 -1.52 -1.84
CA SER A 207 -19.22 -2.95 -2.07
C SER A 207 -17.74 -3.33 -2.04
N ASN A 208 -16.86 -2.36 -2.24
CA ASN A 208 -15.39 -2.49 -2.22
C ASN A 208 -14.77 -2.04 -0.89
N PHE A 209 -15.55 -1.99 0.20
CA PHE A 209 -15.07 -1.56 1.51
C PHE A 209 -13.78 -2.26 1.96
N ILE A 210 -13.65 -3.56 1.71
CA ILE A 210 -12.39 -4.29 1.91
C ILE A 210 -11.66 -4.36 0.57
N GLU A 211 -10.57 -3.60 0.44
CA GLU A 211 -9.75 -3.59 -0.76
C GLU A 211 -9.05 -4.93 -1.00
N LYS A 212 -9.08 -5.41 -2.24
CA LYS A 212 -8.30 -6.58 -2.63
C LYS A 212 -6.81 -6.24 -2.60
N GLN A 213 -6.05 -7.01 -1.84
CA GLN A 213 -4.63 -6.81 -1.72
C GLN A 213 -3.89 -7.41 -2.92
N LYS A 214 -2.94 -6.67 -3.48
CA LYS A 214 -2.06 -7.18 -4.52
C LYS A 214 -0.89 -7.91 -3.88
N ILE A 215 -0.77 -9.20 -4.19
CA ILE A 215 0.32 -10.06 -3.74
C ILE A 215 1.50 -9.88 -4.70
N LEU A 216 2.68 -9.60 -4.17
CA LEU A 216 3.93 -9.50 -4.93
C LEU A 216 4.61 -10.84 -5.08
N LEU A 217 4.68 -11.59 -4.00
CA LEU A 217 5.31 -12.90 -3.92
C LEU A 217 4.58 -13.74 -2.87
N SER A 218 4.37 -15.02 -3.15
CA SER A 218 3.75 -15.95 -2.21
C SER A 218 4.32 -17.35 -2.35
N SER A 219 4.11 -18.18 -1.33
CA SER A 219 4.34 -19.62 -1.41
C SER A 219 3.38 -20.29 -2.39
N LYS A 220 3.76 -21.47 -2.90
CA LYS A 220 2.87 -22.32 -3.72
C LYS A 220 1.65 -22.81 -2.92
N LYS A 221 1.73 -22.85 -1.58
CA LYS A 221 0.68 -23.30 -0.65
C LYS A 221 -0.11 -22.17 0.01
N ASP A 222 0.20 -20.93 -0.31
CA ASP A 222 -0.36 -19.71 0.33
C ASP A 222 -0.10 -19.64 1.86
N ASP A 223 0.99 -20.28 2.32
CA ASP A 223 1.40 -20.27 3.74
C ASP A 223 2.09 -18.97 4.14
N TRP A 224 2.65 -18.25 3.17
CA TRP A 224 3.23 -16.91 3.34
C TRP A 224 3.11 -16.09 2.07
N PHE A 225 3.09 -14.76 2.24
CA PHE A 225 3.06 -13.84 1.11
C PHE A 225 3.56 -12.44 1.48
N PHE A 226 4.00 -11.72 0.43
CA PHE A 226 4.29 -10.28 0.49
C PHE A 226 3.22 -9.50 -0.25
N LEU A 227 2.76 -8.42 0.37
CA LEU A 227 1.85 -7.47 -0.28
C LEU A 227 2.62 -6.35 -0.96
N GLU A 228 2.04 -5.80 -2.03
CA GLU A 228 2.54 -4.56 -2.62
C GLU A 228 2.47 -3.44 -1.57
N SER A 229 3.58 -2.73 -1.40
CA SER A 229 3.61 -1.56 -0.54
C SER A 229 2.69 -0.50 -1.15
N SER A 230 1.59 -0.19 -0.49
CA SER A 230 0.86 1.03 -0.82
C SER A 230 1.80 2.20 -0.56
N ASN A 231 2.06 3.01 -1.60
CA ASN A 231 2.90 4.22 -1.52
C ASN A 231 2.35 5.33 -0.61
N THR A 232 1.34 5.05 0.18
CA THR A 232 0.88 5.90 1.26
C THR A 232 1.89 5.77 2.42
N ARG A 233 3.01 6.49 2.31
CA ARG A 233 3.79 6.89 3.48
C ARG A 233 2.89 7.79 4.33
N TYR A 234 2.03 7.18 5.11
CA TYR A 234 1.42 7.86 6.23
C TYR A 234 2.57 8.16 7.20
N TYR A 235 2.99 9.42 7.23
CA TYR A 235 3.78 9.99 8.32
C TYR A 235 2.90 10.01 9.58
N GLY A 236 2.66 8.82 10.14
CA GLY A 236 2.04 8.64 11.43
C GLY A 236 3.10 8.11 12.39
N TYR A 237 3.46 8.90 13.37
CA TYR A 237 4.23 8.46 14.52
C TYR A 237 3.60 7.16 15.06
N GLY A 238 4.31 6.03 14.94
CA GLY A 238 3.95 4.79 15.63
C GLY A 238 3.81 3.49 14.84
N ASN A 239 3.95 3.46 13.51
CA ASN A 239 4.00 2.19 12.79
C ASN A 239 5.45 1.69 12.74
N SER A 240 5.86 0.95 13.79
CA SER A 240 7.02 0.06 13.70
C SER A 240 6.76 -0.95 12.58
N SER A 241 7.66 -0.99 11.58
CA SER A 241 7.65 -1.99 10.53
C SER A 241 7.76 -3.38 11.17
N ARG A 242 6.73 -4.21 11.03
CA ARG A 242 6.67 -5.54 11.63
C ARG A 242 5.95 -6.50 10.71
N SER A 243 6.49 -7.68 10.57
CA SER A 243 5.78 -8.77 9.90
C SER A 243 4.59 -9.25 10.74
N HIS A 244 3.72 -10.02 10.13
CA HIS A 244 2.47 -10.45 10.75
C HIS A 244 2.29 -11.97 10.66
N VAL A 245 1.68 -12.53 11.68
CA VAL A 245 1.15 -13.89 11.65
C VAL A 245 -0.37 -13.83 11.52
N ILE A 246 -0.92 -14.52 10.53
CA ILE A 246 -2.36 -14.71 10.37
C ILE A 246 -2.70 -16.07 10.95
N MET A 247 -3.31 -16.08 12.13
CA MET A 247 -3.78 -17.30 12.76
C MET A 247 -5.29 -17.46 12.54
N GLY A 248 -5.66 -18.44 11.74
CA GLY A 248 -7.03 -18.60 11.27
C GLY A 248 -7.44 -17.44 10.33
N ARG A 249 -8.09 -16.41 10.87
CA ARG A 249 -8.57 -15.23 10.12
C ARG A 249 -7.95 -13.93 10.61
N VAL A 250 -7.34 -13.93 11.79
CA VAL A 250 -6.88 -12.72 12.49
C VAL A 250 -5.39 -12.54 12.30
N SER A 251 -5.00 -11.33 11.94
CA SER A 251 -3.60 -10.93 11.79
C SER A 251 -3.06 -10.36 13.10
N TYR A 252 -1.90 -10.83 13.53
CA TYR A 252 -1.18 -10.40 14.72
C TYR A 252 0.20 -9.88 14.33
N PRO A 253 0.59 -8.68 14.75
CA PRO A 253 1.94 -8.19 14.49
C PRO A 253 2.97 -9.01 15.28
N LEU A 254 4.09 -9.35 14.63
CA LEU A 254 5.24 -9.93 15.31
C LEU A 254 6.07 -8.83 15.97
N ASP A 255 6.61 -9.13 17.15
CA ASP A 255 7.60 -8.27 17.79
C ASP A 255 9.01 -8.81 17.51
N PRO A 256 9.79 -8.18 16.61
CA PRO A 256 11.15 -8.62 16.30
C PRO A 256 12.06 -8.67 17.53
N ASN A 257 11.84 -7.79 18.50
CA ASN A 257 12.67 -7.71 19.71
C ASN A 257 12.38 -8.83 20.71
N ALA A 258 11.23 -9.48 20.60
CA ALA A 258 10.83 -10.58 21.48
C ALA A 258 11.30 -11.95 20.96
N ILE A 259 11.93 -12.01 19.78
CA ILE A 259 12.38 -13.24 19.13
C ILE A 259 13.91 -13.19 18.99
N ASP A 260 14.61 -13.96 19.80
CA ASP A 260 16.07 -14.11 19.67
C ASP A 260 16.39 -15.22 18.67
N VAL A 261 16.58 -14.82 17.41
CA VAL A 261 16.85 -15.74 16.28
C VAL A 261 18.12 -16.56 16.51
N LYS A 262 19.15 -15.98 17.16
CA LYS A 262 20.48 -16.59 17.39
C LYS A 262 20.40 -17.81 18.29
N ASN A 263 19.36 -17.91 19.14
CA ASN A 263 19.15 -19.09 19.97
C ASN A 263 18.73 -20.33 19.17
N TYR A 264 18.24 -20.14 17.91
CA TYR A 264 17.67 -21.21 17.10
C TYR A 264 18.41 -21.46 15.79
N VAL A 265 19.16 -20.47 15.30
CA VAL A 265 19.89 -20.50 14.02
C VAL A 265 21.35 -20.16 14.28
N LYS A 266 22.26 -20.89 13.61
CA LYS A 266 23.72 -20.69 13.76
C LYS A 266 24.38 -20.00 12.56
N ASP A 267 23.73 -20.02 11.41
CA ASP A 267 24.24 -19.41 10.18
C ASP A 267 23.93 -17.91 10.18
N ASP A 268 24.98 -17.08 10.22
CA ASP A 268 24.86 -15.62 10.30
C ASP A 268 24.07 -15.03 9.12
N ARG A 269 24.16 -15.62 7.94
CA ARG A 269 23.43 -15.16 6.77
C ARG A 269 21.94 -15.43 6.94
N GLN A 270 21.58 -16.64 7.39
CA GLN A 270 20.17 -16.97 7.66
C GLN A 270 19.60 -16.10 8.79
N ILE A 271 20.40 -15.83 9.83
CA ILE A 271 20.01 -14.91 10.91
C ILE A 271 19.63 -13.54 10.32
N ASN A 272 20.51 -12.94 9.52
CA ASN A 272 20.29 -11.63 8.91
C ASN A 272 19.03 -11.60 8.02
N ILE A 273 18.76 -12.66 7.26
CA ILE A 273 17.58 -12.77 6.42
C ILE A 273 16.30 -12.84 7.28
N ILE A 274 16.30 -13.68 8.33
CA ILE A 274 15.16 -13.85 9.22
C ILE A 274 14.88 -12.56 10.00
N GLU A 275 15.91 -11.88 10.51
CA GLU A 275 15.76 -10.59 11.19
C GLU A 275 15.18 -9.53 10.24
N SER A 276 15.60 -9.54 8.96
CA SER A 276 15.02 -8.67 7.94
C SER A 276 13.55 -9.00 7.64
N LEU A 277 13.19 -10.29 7.58
CA LEU A 277 11.81 -10.74 7.42
C LEU A 277 10.93 -10.30 8.59
N LEU A 278 11.41 -10.43 9.82
CA LEU A 278 10.68 -10.03 11.03
C LEU A 278 10.35 -8.53 11.05
N GLN A 279 11.19 -7.70 10.44
CA GLN A 279 11.03 -6.25 10.37
C GLN A 279 10.24 -5.79 9.13
N GLU A 280 9.80 -6.71 8.27
CA GLU A 280 9.14 -6.38 7.01
C GLU A 280 7.64 -6.21 7.17
N SER A 281 7.13 -4.98 7.05
CA SER A 281 5.74 -4.63 7.32
C SER A 281 4.72 -5.26 6.37
N ASN A 282 5.15 -5.66 5.18
CA ASN A 282 4.28 -6.23 4.15
C ASN A 282 4.37 -7.76 4.06
N PHE A 283 5.01 -8.39 5.02
CA PHE A 283 5.19 -9.83 5.08
C PHE A 283 4.21 -10.49 6.05
N TYR A 284 3.55 -11.53 5.59
CA TYR A 284 2.50 -12.25 6.30
C TYR A 284 2.75 -13.76 6.26
N LEU A 285 2.62 -14.40 7.43
CA LEU A 285 2.67 -15.85 7.62
C LEU A 285 1.28 -16.37 8.00
N ARG A 286 0.78 -17.39 7.31
CA ARG A 286 -0.45 -18.10 7.72
C ARG A 286 -0.08 -19.28 8.58
N VAL A 287 -0.70 -19.37 9.75
CA VAL A 287 -0.46 -20.47 10.68
C VAL A 287 -1.78 -21.10 11.12
N PRO A 288 -1.81 -22.43 11.35
CA PRO A 288 -2.97 -23.09 11.91
C PRO A 288 -3.33 -22.56 13.30
N LEU A 289 -4.61 -22.69 13.67
CA LEU A 289 -5.07 -22.34 15.01
C LEU A 289 -4.33 -23.17 16.06
N GLY A 290 -3.82 -22.49 17.11
CA GLY A 290 -3.15 -23.12 18.24
C GLY A 290 -1.65 -23.36 18.10
N CYS A 291 -1.03 -23.08 16.94
CA CYS A 291 0.42 -23.21 16.73
C CYS A 291 1.24 -22.16 17.49
N VAL A 292 0.67 -21.00 17.75
CA VAL A 292 1.28 -19.93 18.54
C VAL A 292 0.38 -19.56 19.70
N LYS A 293 0.97 -19.19 20.83
CA LYS A 293 0.23 -18.79 22.01
C LYS A 293 -0.11 -17.30 21.94
N LEU A 294 -1.37 -16.97 22.24
CA LEU A 294 -1.84 -15.57 22.35
C LEU A 294 -1.75 -15.09 23.79
N HIS A 295 -1.48 -13.81 23.94
CA HIS A 295 -1.66 -13.10 25.20
C HIS A 295 -3.15 -13.15 25.63
N HIS A 296 -3.43 -12.98 26.92
CA HIS A 296 -4.81 -13.05 27.44
C HIS A 296 -5.74 -12.02 26.78
N SER A 297 -5.24 -10.83 26.43
CA SER A 297 -5.98 -9.80 25.68
C SER A 297 -6.24 -10.16 24.22
N ARG A 298 -5.59 -11.19 23.67
CA ARG A 298 -5.61 -11.57 22.24
C ARG A 298 -5.16 -10.47 21.29
N GLU A 299 -4.44 -9.47 21.77
CA GLU A 299 -3.93 -8.38 20.93
C GLU A 299 -2.52 -8.64 20.42
N ALA A 300 -1.80 -9.56 21.06
CA ALA A 300 -0.43 -9.92 20.74
C ALA A 300 -0.17 -11.42 20.96
N LEU A 301 0.97 -11.89 20.45
CA LEU A 301 1.48 -13.22 20.73
C LEU A 301 2.21 -13.23 22.07
N GLU A 302 2.18 -14.39 22.76
CA GLU A 302 3.03 -14.67 23.90
C GLU A 302 4.31 -15.37 23.42
N TYR A 303 5.46 -14.71 23.56
CA TYR A 303 6.75 -15.17 23.05
C TYR A 303 7.45 -16.13 24.01
N ASN A 304 6.77 -17.23 24.39
CA ASN A 304 7.41 -18.32 25.09
C ASN A 304 8.32 -19.12 24.14
N LYS A 305 9.22 -19.94 24.70
CA LYS A 305 10.19 -20.72 23.91
C LYS A 305 9.56 -21.54 22.76
N PRO A 306 8.43 -22.27 22.95
CA PRO A 306 7.76 -22.98 21.86
C PRO A 306 7.29 -22.06 20.73
N THR A 307 6.66 -20.91 21.05
CA THR A 307 6.18 -19.93 20.07
C THR A 307 7.35 -19.34 19.27
N GLN A 308 8.44 -18.90 19.95
CA GLN A 308 9.61 -18.37 19.27
C GLN A 308 10.24 -19.42 18.34
N LYS A 309 10.46 -20.65 18.82
CA LYS A 309 11.00 -21.75 18.03
C LYS A 309 10.16 -22.03 16.79
N PHE A 310 8.83 -22.05 16.94
CA PHE A 310 7.92 -22.30 15.83
C PHE A 310 7.99 -21.18 14.78
N ILE A 311 8.00 -19.90 15.20
CA ILE A 311 8.09 -18.78 14.27
C ILE A 311 9.42 -18.80 13.53
N VAL A 312 10.56 -19.02 14.22
CA VAL A 312 11.87 -19.08 13.58
C VAL A 312 11.95 -20.24 12.59
N GLN A 313 11.37 -21.40 12.93
CA GLN A 313 11.30 -22.54 12.03
C GLN A 313 10.52 -22.22 10.75
N LEU A 314 9.36 -21.57 10.86
CA LEU A 314 8.60 -21.12 9.69
C LEU A 314 9.39 -20.11 8.85
N MET A 315 10.10 -19.18 9.47
CA MET A 315 10.94 -18.22 8.75
C MET A 315 12.06 -18.91 7.98
N LEU A 316 12.66 -19.97 8.56
CA LEU A 316 13.65 -20.79 7.85
C LEU A 316 13.03 -21.49 6.63
N GLU A 317 11.82 -22.03 6.76
CA GLU A 317 11.09 -22.66 5.65
C GLU A 317 10.80 -21.63 4.54
N VAL A 318 10.39 -20.41 4.90
CA VAL A 318 10.20 -19.31 3.95
C VAL A 318 11.50 -18.99 3.20
N VAL A 319 12.63 -18.86 3.93
CA VAL A 319 13.94 -18.60 3.30
C VAL A 319 14.29 -19.70 2.31
N GLN A 320 14.12 -20.96 2.69
CA GLN A 320 14.39 -22.11 1.83
C GLN A 320 13.47 -22.13 0.59
N GLU A 321 12.19 -21.82 0.77
CA GLU A 321 11.24 -21.79 -0.34
C GLU A 321 11.53 -20.63 -1.31
N ILE A 322 11.86 -19.44 -0.82
CA ILE A 322 12.30 -18.31 -1.65
C ILE A 322 13.56 -18.70 -2.47
N GLN A 323 14.53 -19.36 -1.83
CA GLN A 323 15.72 -19.86 -2.52
C GLN A 323 15.38 -20.91 -3.57
N ALA A 324 14.45 -21.82 -3.28
CA ALA A 324 14.00 -22.84 -4.23
C ALA A 324 13.27 -22.22 -5.43
N ILE A 325 12.36 -21.27 -5.20
CA ILE A 325 11.66 -20.52 -6.27
C ILE A 325 12.68 -19.78 -7.15
N ALA A 326 13.66 -19.13 -6.53
CA ALA A 326 14.69 -18.41 -7.26
C ALA A 326 15.56 -19.38 -8.08
N LYS A 327 15.97 -20.52 -7.49
CA LYS A 327 16.76 -21.55 -8.17
C LYS A 327 15.99 -22.14 -9.36
N GLU A 328 14.71 -22.45 -9.21
CA GLU A 328 13.84 -22.94 -10.30
C GLU A 328 13.80 -21.92 -11.45
N LYS A 329 13.49 -20.65 -11.15
CA LYS A 329 13.45 -19.58 -12.15
C LYS A 329 14.79 -19.28 -12.83
N LEU A 330 15.90 -19.47 -12.11
CA LEU A 330 17.24 -19.28 -12.69
C LEU A 330 17.66 -20.49 -13.53
N ALA A 331 17.29 -21.70 -13.12
CA ALA A 331 17.60 -22.93 -13.87
C ALA A 331 16.95 -22.95 -15.27
N ASP A 332 15.79 -22.33 -15.41
CA ASP A 332 15.09 -22.20 -16.70
C ASP A 332 15.75 -21.19 -17.66
N SER A 333 16.80 -20.49 -17.21
CA SER A 333 17.49 -19.48 -18.03
C SER A 333 18.41 -20.17 -19.04
N ALA A 334 18.25 -19.80 -20.32
CA ALA A 334 18.99 -20.40 -21.41
C ALA A 334 20.48 -19.99 -21.39
N ASP A 335 20.78 -18.79 -20.90
CA ASP A 335 22.11 -18.20 -20.89
C ASP A 335 22.33 -17.29 -19.64
N LEU A 336 23.55 -16.76 -19.50
CA LEU A 336 23.91 -15.88 -18.37
C LEU A 336 23.14 -14.54 -18.40
N PHE A 337 22.85 -14.01 -19.58
CA PHE A 337 22.06 -12.78 -19.71
C PHE A 337 20.65 -12.98 -19.13
N GLN A 338 19.98 -14.05 -19.55
CA GLN A 338 18.65 -14.38 -19.06
C GLN A 338 18.67 -14.71 -17.57
N ALA A 339 19.70 -15.40 -17.07
CA ALA A 339 19.86 -15.67 -15.64
C ALA A 339 19.95 -14.37 -14.83
N LYS A 340 20.75 -13.39 -15.27
CA LYS A 340 20.85 -12.08 -14.61
C LYS A 340 19.54 -11.27 -14.74
N ALA A 341 18.85 -11.34 -15.85
CA ALA A 341 17.54 -10.70 -16.04
C ALA A 341 16.48 -11.32 -15.11
N ASN A 342 16.43 -12.65 -15.00
CA ASN A 342 15.54 -13.36 -14.08
C ASN A 342 15.89 -13.08 -12.62
N TYR A 343 17.17 -13.02 -12.27
CA TYR A 343 17.62 -12.59 -10.95
C TYR A 343 17.12 -11.18 -10.63
N ALA A 344 17.21 -10.23 -11.57
CA ALA A 344 16.68 -8.88 -11.38
C ALA A 344 15.16 -8.88 -11.12
N LYS A 345 14.39 -9.70 -11.85
CA LYS A 345 12.94 -9.84 -11.64
C LYS A 345 12.64 -10.42 -10.26
N ILE A 346 13.39 -11.43 -9.82
CA ILE A 346 13.23 -12.06 -8.49
C ILE A 346 13.53 -11.04 -7.40
N ILE A 347 14.69 -10.39 -7.45
CA ILE A 347 15.11 -9.42 -6.43
C ILE A 347 14.17 -8.22 -6.39
N ASN A 348 13.79 -7.65 -7.53
CA ASN A 348 12.89 -6.50 -7.59
C ASN A 348 11.44 -6.83 -7.15
N SER A 349 11.07 -8.10 -7.10
CA SER A 349 9.79 -8.55 -6.51
C SER A 349 9.84 -8.63 -4.97
N MET A 350 11.00 -8.41 -4.36
CA MET A 350 11.19 -8.42 -2.91
C MET A 350 11.25 -6.99 -2.36
N PRO A 351 10.86 -6.79 -1.09
CA PRO A 351 11.12 -5.54 -0.37
C PRO A 351 12.62 -5.23 -0.30
N ASP A 352 12.98 -3.94 -0.20
CA ASP A 352 14.37 -3.46 -0.21
C ASP A 352 15.25 -4.09 0.89
N SER A 353 14.68 -4.37 2.05
CA SER A 353 15.35 -5.06 3.17
C SER A 353 15.81 -6.47 2.77
N LEU A 354 14.91 -7.22 2.11
CA LEU A 354 15.19 -8.58 1.65
C LEU A 354 16.07 -8.62 0.42
N GLN A 355 15.96 -7.65 -0.48
CA GLN A 355 16.88 -7.54 -1.62
C GLN A 355 18.34 -7.53 -1.14
N ARG A 356 18.65 -6.77 -0.07
CA ARG A 356 19.98 -6.73 0.52
C ARG A 356 20.37 -8.04 1.21
N ALA A 357 19.44 -8.65 1.92
CA ALA A 357 19.67 -9.89 2.66
C ALA A 357 19.88 -11.10 1.73
N PHE A 358 19.16 -11.16 0.62
CA PHE A 358 19.29 -12.22 -0.38
C PHE A 358 20.37 -11.94 -1.45
N ARG A 359 20.98 -10.77 -1.48
CA ARG A 359 22.09 -10.49 -2.39
C ARG A 359 23.19 -11.53 -2.19
N ASN A 360 23.75 -12.04 -3.28
CA ASN A 360 24.75 -13.10 -3.28
C ASN A 360 24.31 -14.49 -2.77
N SER A 361 22.99 -14.75 -2.74
CA SER A 361 22.46 -16.05 -2.29
C SER A 361 22.08 -16.99 -3.44
N PHE A 362 22.25 -16.54 -4.70
CA PHE A 362 21.79 -17.27 -5.87
C PHE A 362 22.94 -17.65 -6.80
N GLU A 363 22.78 -18.79 -7.45
CA GLU A 363 23.74 -19.34 -8.42
C GLU A 363 23.01 -19.86 -9.64
N TRP A 364 23.65 -19.75 -10.81
CA TRP A 364 23.22 -20.34 -12.08
C TRP A 364 24.40 -21.13 -12.66
N ASN A 365 24.22 -22.44 -12.88
CA ASN A 365 25.24 -23.34 -13.39
C ASN A 365 26.59 -23.22 -12.66
N GLY A 366 26.56 -23.05 -11.33
CA GLY A 366 27.76 -22.87 -10.52
C GLY A 366 28.37 -21.46 -10.52
N ILE A 367 27.79 -20.54 -11.30
CA ILE A 367 28.21 -19.14 -11.34
C ILE A 367 27.34 -18.35 -10.35
N LYS A 368 27.99 -17.63 -9.46
CA LYS A 368 27.32 -16.76 -8.51
C LYS A 368 26.67 -15.56 -9.22
N ILE A 369 25.37 -15.36 -8.99
CA ILE A 369 24.62 -14.21 -9.52
C ILE A 369 24.40 -13.22 -8.37
N ASP A 370 25.12 -12.11 -8.40
CA ASP A 370 25.12 -11.08 -7.35
C ASP A 370 24.73 -9.68 -7.86
N SER A 371 24.51 -9.55 -9.15
CA SER A 371 24.21 -8.28 -9.82
C SER A 371 23.25 -8.47 -10.99
N PHE A 372 22.53 -7.40 -11.33
CA PHE A 372 21.57 -7.37 -12.43
C PHE A 372 22.20 -7.32 -13.82
N GLY A 373 23.51 -7.30 -13.87
CA GLY A 373 24.27 -7.17 -15.10
C GLY A 373 25.76 -7.17 -14.80
N PHE A 374 26.51 -6.33 -15.48
CA PHE A 374 27.96 -6.28 -15.38
C PHE A 374 28.43 -4.87 -15.05
N SER A 375 29.41 -4.77 -14.17
CA SER A 375 29.97 -3.49 -13.72
C SER A 375 31.39 -3.34 -14.24
N ARG A 376 31.70 -2.15 -14.73
CA ARG A 376 33.08 -1.82 -15.10
C ARG A 376 33.96 -1.77 -13.84
N PRO A 377 35.12 -2.43 -13.83
CA PRO A 377 36.05 -2.34 -12.72
C PRO A 377 36.51 -0.91 -12.45
N TYR A 378 36.80 -0.63 -11.18
CA TYR A 378 37.33 0.67 -10.78
C TYR A 378 38.65 1.00 -11.50
N GLY A 379 38.81 2.23 -11.93
CA GLY A 379 40.02 2.70 -12.66
C GLY A 379 39.98 2.47 -14.18
N MET A 380 39.06 1.69 -14.75
CA MET A 380 38.99 1.36 -16.18
C MET A 380 38.10 2.28 -17.00
N THR A 381 37.88 3.52 -16.60
CA THR A 381 36.91 4.42 -17.23
C THR A 381 37.25 4.74 -18.70
N ASP A 382 38.51 4.84 -19.03
CA ASP A 382 38.98 5.14 -20.39
C ASP A 382 39.28 3.89 -21.21
N ASP A 383 39.56 2.75 -20.59
CA ASP A 383 39.89 1.49 -21.25
C ASP A 383 38.64 0.67 -21.61
N LEU A 384 37.65 0.64 -20.74
CA LEU A 384 36.36 -0.01 -20.96
C LEU A 384 35.23 1.03 -20.97
N VAL A 385 34.84 1.48 -22.15
CA VAL A 385 33.82 2.51 -22.30
C VAL A 385 32.44 1.86 -22.48
N LEU A 386 31.53 2.16 -21.55
CA LEU A 386 30.13 1.73 -21.57
C LEU A 386 29.21 2.91 -21.86
N THR A 387 28.30 2.74 -22.81
CA THR A 387 27.32 3.78 -23.16
C THR A 387 25.93 3.20 -23.26
N LEU A 388 25.00 3.71 -22.49
CA LEU A 388 23.59 3.39 -22.64
C LEU A 388 22.95 4.27 -23.69
N THR A 389 22.25 3.66 -24.62
CA THR A 389 21.49 4.32 -25.68
C THR A 389 20.02 3.93 -25.55
N GLU A 390 19.20 4.91 -25.24
CA GLU A 390 17.78 4.76 -24.94
C GLU A 390 16.92 5.19 -26.14
N LYS A 391 15.83 4.46 -26.37
CA LYS A 391 14.76 4.80 -27.31
C LYS A 391 13.76 5.69 -26.57
N ILE A 392 13.66 6.96 -26.98
CA ILE A 392 12.72 7.92 -26.39
C ILE A 392 11.62 8.21 -27.39
N SER A 393 10.37 7.97 -27.01
CA SER A 393 9.21 8.32 -27.86
C SER A 393 9.24 9.81 -28.20
N ASP A 394 9.15 10.11 -29.50
CA ASP A 394 9.08 11.47 -30.01
C ASP A 394 8.12 11.52 -31.20
N ARG A 395 6.97 12.14 -31.00
CA ARG A 395 5.92 12.26 -32.04
C ARG A 395 6.35 13.11 -33.22
N ASP A 396 7.30 14.01 -33.03
CA ASP A 396 7.85 14.88 -34.08
C ASP A 396 8.95 14.18 -34.89
N ALA A 397 9.44 13.02 -34.43
CA ALA A 397 10.40 12.21 -35.14
C ALA A 397 9.69 11.30 -36.15
N ARG A 398 10.22 11.20 -37.38
CA ARG A 398 9.63 10.41 -38.49
C ARG A 398 9.32 8.96 -38.10
N ASN A 399 10.16 8.34 -37.27
CA ASN A 399 10.01 6.96 -36.79
C ASN A 399 9.38 6.89 -35.40
N GLY A 400 8.79 7.99 -34.91
CA GLY A 400 8.14 8.02 -33.61
C GLY A 400 9.09 8.02 -32.40
N PHE A 401 10.42 8.05 -32.59
CA PHE A 401 11.37 8.07 -31.47
C PHE A 401 12.65 8.85 -31.79
N LYS A 402 13.32 9.30 -30.74
CA LYS A 402 14.70 9.81 -30.71
C LYS A 402 15.60 8.86 -29.93
N VAL A 403 16.89 8.93 -30.24
CA VAL A 403 17.93 8.17 -29.57
C VAL A 403 18.73 9.11 -28.69
N LYS A 404 18.89 8.75 -27.41
CA LYS A 404 19.71 9.48 -26.45
C LYS A 404 20.77 8.57 -25.89
N SER A 405 22.02 9.02 -25.89
CA SER A 405 23.14 8.23 -25.40
C SER A 405 23.85 8.96 -24.27
N HIS A 406 24.28 8.19 -23.25
CA HIS A 406 25.10 8.70 -22.15
C HIS A 406 26.03 7.60 -21.60
N LYS A 407 27.16 8.02 -21.04
CA LYS A 407 28.12 7.06 -20.44
C LYS A 407 27.56 6.50 -19.15
N VAL A 408 27.80 5.21 -18.92
CA VAL A 408 27.42 4.47 -17.71
C VAL A 408 28.60 3.71 -17.15
N SER A 409 28.49 3.27 -15.90
CA SER A 409 29.47 2.39 -15.25
C SER A 409 29.02 0.94 -15.22
N ASN A 410 27.71 0.69 -15.41
CA ASN A 410 27.09 -0.63 -15.32
C ASN A 410 26.22 -0.87 -16.53
N ILE A 411 26.15 -2.11 -17.00
CA ILE A 411 25.19 -2.60 -17.98
C ILE A 411 24.28 -3.62 -17.31
N ASN A 412 22.96 -3.52 -17.55
CA ASN A 412 21.95 -4.37 -16.91
C ASN A 412 21.32 -5.32 -17.91
N CYS A 413 21.21 -6.58 -17.53
CA CYS A 413 20.46 -7.59 -18.27
C CYS A 413 18.97 -7.48 -17.93
N ARG A 414 18.14 -7.28 -18.93
CA ARG A 414 16.67 -7.27 -18.80
C ARG A 414 16.04 -7.52 -20.16
N ASP A 415 14.78 -7.90 -20.19
CA ASP A 415 14.04 -8.02 -21.43
C ASP A 415 14.15 -6.68 -22.20
N ASN A 416 14.08 -6.73 -23.50
CA ASN A 416 14.14 -5.54 -24.37
C ASN A 416 15.47 -4.76 -24.34
N VAL A 417 16.57 -5.43 -23.99
CA VAL A 417 17.93 -4.89 -24.00
C VAL A 417 18.83 -5.79 -24.83
N ILE A 418 19.74 -5.18 -25.57
CA ILE A 418 20.85 -5.89 -26.24
C ILE A 418 22.17 -5.19 -25.95
N PHE A 419 23.26 -5.96 -26.09
CA PHE A 419 24.62 -5.47 -26.04
C PHE A 419 25.15 -5.29 -27.47
N LEU A 420 25.73 -4.13 -27.75
CA LEU A 420 26.37 -3.83 -29.03
C LEU A 420 27.86 -3.63 -28.79
N VAL A 421 28.65 -4.63 -29.14
CA VAL A 421 30.10 -4.66 -28.93
C VAL A 421 30.79 -3.92 -30.08
N GLN A 422 31.70 -3.04 -29.72
CA GLN A 422 32.53 -2.29 -30.66
C GLN A 422 33.73 -3.15 -31.06
N ASP A 423 33.65 -3.73 -32.23
CA ASP A 423 34.67 -4.58 -32.86
C ASP A 423 35.37 -3.89 -34.06
N ILE A 424 35.14 -2.62 -34.22
CA ILE A 424 35.74 -1.79 -35.28
C ILE A 424 36.41 -0.56 -34.68
N GLU A 425 37.47 -0.04 -35.31
CA GLU A 425 38.26 1.08 -34.73
C GLU A 425 37.42 2.35 -34.47
N SER A 426 36.46 2.64 -35.34
CA SER A 426 35.69 3.90 -35.25
C SER A 426 34.35 3.73 -34.59
N SER A 427 34.12 4.44 -33.47
CA SER A 427 32.81 4.60 -32.83
C SER A 427 31.84 5.53 -33.59
N HIS A 428 32.30 6.12 -34.72
CA HIS A 428 31.48 7.05 -35.50
C HIS A 428 30.24 6.34 -36.09
N GLY A 429 29.06 6.89 -35.81
CA GLY A 429 27.79 6.36 -36.31
C GLY A 429 27.12 5.30 -35.44
N ASN A 430 27.56 5.11 -34.18
CA ASN A 430 26.93 4.17 -33.25
C ASN A 430 25.44 4.50 -32.99
N ASN A 431 25.07 5.79 -32.91
CA ASN A 431 23.68 6.20 -32.85
C ASN A 431 22.86 5.82 -34.10
N LEU A 432 23.48 5.72 -35.26
CA LEU A 432 22.81 5.26 -36.48
C LEU A 432 22.60 3.75 -36.47
N ARG A 433 23.58 3.00 -35.93
CA ARG A 433 23.42 1.56 -35.69
C ARG A 433 22.33 1.27 -34.68
N ALA A 434 22.30 2.01 -33.58
CA ALA A 434 21.23 1.88 -32.60
C ALA A 434 19.85 2.13 -33.24
N ARG A 435 19.72 3.13 -34.12
CA ARG A 435 18.45 3.38 -34.84
C ARG A 435 18.06 2.22 -35.74
N THR A 436 19.01 1.60 -36.44
CA THR A 436 18.76 0.42 -37.24
C THR A 436 18.15 -0.70 -36.38
N LEU A 437 18.76 -0.99 -35.23
CA LEU A 437 18.29 -2.04 -34.34
C LEU A 437 16.92 -1.70 -33.72
N PHE A 438 16.68 -0.48 -33.30
CA PHE A 438 15.36 -0.02 -32.81
C PHE A 438 14.25 -0.04 -33.86
N ASN A 439 14.62 0.05 -35.16
CA ASN A 439 13.65 -0.09 -36.27
C ASN A 439 13.36 -1.56 -36.61
N GLN A 440 14.35 -2.44 -36.39
CA GLN A 440 14.21 -3.89 -36.66
C GLN A 440 13.42 -4.58 -35.53
N ASP A 441 13.57 -4.11 -34.31
CA ASP A 441 12.87 -4.63 -33.14
C ASP A 441 12.11 -3.51 -32.41
N SER A 442 10.77 -3.59 -32.48
CA SER A 442 9.88 -2.60 -31.85
C SER A 442 9.93 -2.66 -30.32
N ASP A 443 10.21 -3.84 -29.77
CA ASP A 443 10.18 -4.10 -28.33
C ASP A 443 11.49 -3.68 -27.67
N LEU A 444 12.56 -3.53 -28.43
CA LEU A 444 13.85 -3.09 -27.95
C LEU A 444 13.75 -1.65 -27.41
N GLN A 445 14.16 -1.45 -26.16
CA GLN A 445 14.11 -0.17 -25.46
C GLN A 445 15.50 0.45 -25.28
N ASP A 446 16.49 -0.38 -24.95
CA ASP A 446 17.84 0.06 -24.59
C ASP A 446 18.91 -0.76 -25.30
N ILE A 447 19.99 -0.10 -25.66
CA ILE A 447 21.19 -0.71 -26.21
C ILE A 447 22.39 -0.27 -25.38
N TYR A 448 23.16 -1.21 -24.85
CA TYR A 448 24.43 -0.93 -24.23
C TYR A 448 25.56 -1.12 -25.24
N PHE A 449 26.25 -0.03 -25.56
CA PHE A 449 27.51 -0.09 -26.30
C PHE A 449 28.65 -0.44 -25.34
N ILE A 450 29.44 -1.43 -25.73
CA ILE A 450 30.58 -1.95 -24.98
C ILE A 450 31.81 -1.79 -25.87
N HIS A 451 32.80 -1.03 -25.42
CA HIS A 451 34.03 -0.80 -26.15
C HIS A 451 35.23 -1.01 -25.27
N ALA A 452 35.90 -2.16 -25.43
CA ALA A 452 37.21 -2.45 -24.88
C ALA A 452 38.29 -1.83 -25.77
N LYS A 453 39.10 -0.95 -25.22
CA LYS A 453 40.18 -0.29 -25.95
C LYS A 453 41.54 -0.90 -25.71
N THR A 454 41.66 -1.77 -24.69
CA THR A 454 42.87 -2.46 -24.28
C THR A 454 42.61 -3.94 -24.10
N ASP A 455 43.64 -4.76 -24.23
CA ASP A 455 43.54 -6.21 -24.01
C ASP A 455 43.10 -6.53 -22.58
N THR A 456 43.49 -5.70 -21.61
CA THR A 456 43.02 -5.83 -20.21
C THR A 456 41.52 -5.63 -20.11
N ALA A 457 40.98 -4.62 -20.79
CA ALA A 457 39.54 -4.38 -20.83
C ALA A 457 38.77 -5.52 -21.55
N GLN A 458 39.36 -6.09 -22.61
CA GLN A 458 38.80 -7.26 -23.28
C GLN A 458 38.80 -8.48 -22.34
N SER A 459 39.88 -8.68 -21.58
CA SER A 459 39.96 -9.78 -20.59
C SER A 459 38.88 -9.68 -19.51
N VAL A 460 38.46 -8.48 -19.13
CA VAL A 460 37.31 -8.27 -18.20
C VAL A 460 36.00 -8.80 -18.83
N ILE A 461 35.77 -8.47 -20.10
CA ILE A 461 34.55 -8.94 -20.81
C ILE A 461 34.56 -10.47 -20.91
N ASP A 462 35.70 -11.06 -21.31
CA ASP A 462 35.77 -12.48 -21.62
C ASP A 462 35.81 -13.34 -20.34
N ASN A 463 36.59 -12.93 -19.32
CA ASN A 463 36.88 -13.76 -18.16
C ASN A 463 36.11 -13.36 -16.88
N GLU A 464 35.93 -12.06 -16.60
CA GLU A 464 35.22 -11.63 -15.39
C GLU A 464 33.72 -11.59 -15.63
N TRP A 465 33.28 -11.12 -16.80
CA TRP A 465 31.87 -11.07 -17.16
C TRP A 465 31.34 -12.38 -17.76
N ASN A 466 32.24 -13.29 -18.15
CA ASN A 466 31.90 -14.56 -18.80
C ASN A 466 30.98 -14.36 -20.01
N PHE A 467 31.34 -13.42 -20.88
CA PHE A 467 30.50 -13.03 -22.03
C PHE A 467 30.26 -14.18 -23.01
N ASN A 468 31.16 -15.18 -23.02
CA ASN A 468 31.02 -16.43 -23.79
C ASN A 468 29.83 -17.30 -23.34
N LEU A 469 29.21 -17.01 -22.21
CA LEU A 469 28.02 -17.69 -21.69
C LEU A 469 26.72 -16.90 -21.97
N ILE A 470 26.79 -15.87 -22.81
CA ILE A 470 25.64 -15.08 -23.27
C ILE A 470 25.35 -15.49 -24.72
N ASP A 471 24.09 -15.75 -25.02
CA ASP A 471 23.66 -16.12 -26.38
C ASP A 471 23.82 -14.96 -27.36
N ASP A 472 24.21 -15.27 -28.60
CA ASP A 472 24.42 -14.29 -29.67
C ASP A 472 23.16 -13.48 -30.01
N SER A 473 21.99 -13.93 -29.60
CA SER A 473 20.76 -13.13 -29.75
C SER A 473 20.79 -11.84 -28.94
N HIS A 474 21.48 -11.85 -27.78
CA HIS A 474 21.65 -10.69 -26.90
C HIS A 474 22.87 -9.84 -27.23
N ILE A 475 23.78 -10.34 -28.07
CA ILE A 475 25.02 -9.65 -28.46
C ILE A 475 24.95 -9.34 -29.95
N LYS A 476 25.27 -8.10 -30.30
CA LYS A 476 25.48 -7.69 -31.70
C LYS A 476 26.86 -7.02 -31.80
N TYR A 477 27.48 -7.13 -32.95
CA TYR A 477 28.76 -6.49 -33.22
C TYR A 477 28.59 -5.29 -34.15
N CYS A 478 29.31 -4.21 -33.91
CA CYS A 478 29.19 -2.99 -34.71
C CYS A 478 29.49 -3.19 -36.17
N SER A 479 30.38 -4.14 -36.51
CA SER A 479 30.66 -4.54 -37.91
C SER A 479 29.43 -5.10 -38.63
N ASN A 480 28.57 -5.80 -37.92
CA ASN A 480 27.40 -6.51 -38.49
C ASN A 480 26.13 -5.64 -38.52
N VAL A 481 26.15 -4.44 -37.95
CA VAL A 481 24.98 -3.56 -37.89
C VAL A 481 25.14 -2.38 -38.86
N ALA A 482 24.25 -2.29 -39.84
CA ALA A 482 24.25 -1.22 -40.81
C ALA A 482 24.02 0.17 -40.17
N LYS A 483 24.63 1.20 -40.77
CA LYS A 483 24.41 2.62 -40.38
C LYS A 483 23.25 3.16 -41.22
N GLU A 484 22.03 3.03 -40.75
CA GLU A 484 20.92 3.68 -41.44
C GLU A 484 20.99 5.19 -41.21
N LYS A 485 21.34 5.92 -42.24
CA LYS A 485 21.18 7.38 -42.22
C LYS A 485 19.69 7.68 -42.08
N PRO A 486 19.29 8.60 -41.16
CA PRO A 486 17.93 9.06 -41.17
C PRO A 486 17.66 9.58 -42.59
N GLN A 487 16.67 9.01 -43.28
CA GLN A 487 16.26 9.58 -44.55
C GLN A 487 15.87 11.01 -44.25
N ILE A 488 16.65 11.93 -44.79
CA ILE A 488 16.38 13.38 -44.70
C ILE A 488 15.06 13.56 -45.44
N GLY A 489 13.96 13.54 -44.67
CA GLY A 489 12.68 13.96 -45.23
C GLY A 489 12.87 15.39 -45.69
N VAL A 490 12.53 15.63 -46.96
CA VAL A 490 12.41 17.00 -47.47
C VAL A 490 11.67 17.78 -46.37
N ARG A 491 12.35 18.73 -45.76
CA ARG A 491 11.71 19.70 -44.85
C ARG A 491 10.61 20.32 -45.69
N LYS A 492 9.36 19.90 -45.49
CA LYS A 492 8.22 20.69 -45.93
C LYS A 492 8.49 22.05 -45.31
N GLY A 493 8.69 23.05 -46.16
CA GLY A 493 8.99 24.38 -45.77
C GLY A 493 8.06 24.80 -44.63
N SER A 494 8.52 25.65 -43.74
CA SER A 494 7.79 26.24 -42.64
C SER A 494 6.55 26.96 -43.17
N GLY A 495 5.55 26.20 -43.59
CA GLY A 495 4.20 26.73 -43.68
C GLY A 495 3.83 27.18 -42.29
N SER A 496 3.37 28.40 -42.15
CA SER A 496 2.86 28.92 -40.88
C SER A 496 1.97 27.87 -40.28
N ARG A 497 2.34 27.31 -39.10
CA ARG A 497 1.49 26.37 -38.39
C ARG A 497 0.20 27.13 -38.07
N ALA A 498 -0.88 26.80 -38.77
CA ALA A 498 -2.20 27.37 -38.51
C ALA A 498 -2.69 26.98 -37.09
N ASN A 499 -2.12 25.94 -36.52
CA ASN A 499 -2.59 25.35 -35.27
C ASN A 499 -1.52 25.47 -34.17
N ILE A 500 -1.92 25.99 -33.00
CA ILE A 500 -1.08 26.13 -31.81
C ILE A 500 -1.24 24.86 -30.98
N PRO A 501 -0.17 24.05 -30.74
CA PRO A 501 -0.27 22.87 -29.90
C PRO A 501 -0.54 23.25 -28.44
N LEU A 502 -1.52 22.58 -27.84
CA LEU A 502 -1.92 22.75 -26.47
C LEU A 502 -1.52 21.55 -25.62
N PHE A 503 -1.21 21.81 -24.37
CA PHE A 503 -0.94 20.81 -23.35
C PHE A 503 -1.89 21.06 -22.19
N GLU A 504 -2.52 20.04 -21.65
CA GLU A 504 -3.39 20.18 -20.47
C GLU A 504 -2.66 19.71 -19.22
N MET A 505 -2.72 20.49 -18.14
CA MET A 505 -2.15 20.11 -16.85
C MET A 505 -3.03 19.01 -16.23
N LYS A 506 -2.43 17.89 -15.87
CA LYS A 506 -3.11 16.79 -15.18
C LYS A 506 -3.51 17.22 -13.77
N ASP A 507 -4.71 16.85 -13.35
CA ASP A 507 -5.21 17.15 -12.02
C ASP A 507 -4.57 16.26 -10.94
N ASP A 508 -4.12 15.06 -11.31
CA ASP A 508 -3.44 14.12 -10.43
C ASP A 508 -1.94 14.11 -10.71
N LYS A 509 -1.21 14.50 -9.68
CA LYS A 509 0.24 14.46 -9.65
C LYS A 509 0.66 13.20 -8.91
N GLY A 510 0.75 12.06 -9.56
CA GLY A 510 1.36 10.88 -8.93
C GLY A 510 2.69 11.23 -8.25
N GLY A 511 3.03 10.58 -7.15
CA GLY A 511 4.13 10.72 -6.19
C GLY A 511 5.45 11.42 -6.54
N TYR A 512 6.38 11.44 -5.60
CA TYR A 512 7.72 12.05 -5.72
C TYR A 512 8.54 11.47 -6.87
N GLY A 513 9.14 12.35 -7.70
CA GLY A 513 10.07 11.94 -8.77
C GLY A 513 9.59 12.20 -10.20
N TYR A 514 8.45 12.84 -10.39
CA TYR A 514 7.95 13.18 -11.72
C TYR A 514 8.83 14.20 -12.46
N ARG A 515 9.06 13.91 -13.75
CA ARG A 515 9.69 14.87 -14.67
C ARG A 515 8.66 15.93 -15.07
N ASN A 516 9.12 17.12 -15.46
CA ASN A 516 8.22 18.23 -15.87
C ASN A 516 7.23 17.83 -16.98
N ILE A 517 7.59 16.87 -17.85
CA ILE A 517 6.73 16.35 -18.92
C ILE A 517 5.54 15.55 -18.36
N ASP A 518 5.66 14.95 -17.19
CA ASP A 518 4.63 14.08 -16.62
C ASP A 518 3.41 14.86 -16.11
N TYR A 519 3.56 16.18 -15.93
CA TYR A 519 2.46 17.07 -15.56
C TYR A 519 1.53 17.44 -16.72
N TRP A 520 1.95 17.17 -17.95
CA TRP A 520 1.24 17.61 -19.13
C TRP A 520 0.72 16.42 -19.93
N SER A 521 -0.55 16.47 -20.32
CA SER A 521 -1.10 15.61 -21.36
C SER A 521 -1.21 16.39 -22.66
N ASN A 522 -0.88 15.75 -23.76
CA ASN A 522 -1.17 16.36 -25.06
C ASN A 522 -2.67 16.39 -25.26
N VAL A 523 -3.20 17.56 -25.58
CA VAL A 523 -4.56 17.67 -26.06
C VAL A 523 -4.51 17.35 -27.56
N ALA A 524 -5.29 16.35 -28.00
CA ALA A 524 -5.36 15.99 -29.41
C ALA A 524 -5.91 17.12 -30.28
N ASP A 525 -6.63 18.04 -29.66
CA ASP A 525 -7.28 19.18 -30.28
C ASP A 525 -6.38 20.40 -30.23
N ASP A 526 -6.32 21.12 -31.34
CA ASP A 526 -5.71 22.45 -31.39
C ASP A 526 -6.70 23.52 -30.86
N ILE A 527 -6.24 24.77 -30.81
CA ILE A 527 -7.07 25.88 -30.35
C ILE A 527 -8.39 25.98 -31.12
N SER A 528 -8.40 25.68 -32.43
CA SER A 528 -9.60 25.75 -33.26
C SER A 528 -10.63 24.69 -32.89
N ALA A 529 -10.18 23.49 -32.56
CA ALA A 529 -11.05 22.40 -32.12
C ALA A 529 -11.65 22.66 -30.73
N LEU A 530 -10.88 23.24 -29.81
CA LEU A 530 -11.41 23.66 -28.51
C LEU A 530 -12.47 24.77 -28.63
N GLN A 531 -12.25 25.74 -29.50
CA GLN A 531 -13.17 26.85 -29.72
C GLN A 531 -14.45 26.44 -30.44
N SER A 532 -14.43 25.35 -31.23
CA SER A 532 -15.60 24.82 -31.94
C SER A 532 -16.52 23.93 -31.10
N GLN A 533 -16.17 23.63 -29.84
CA GLN A 533 -16.99 22.82 -28.96
C GLN A 533 -18.33 23.50 -28.61
N LYS A 534 -19.45 22.84 -28.87
CA LYS A 534 -20.81 23.38 -28.59
C LYS A 534 -21.08 23.65 -27.11
N ASN A 535 -20.41 22.93 -26.18
CA ASN A 535 -20.52 23.12 -24.73
C ASN A 535 -19.14 22.97 -24.08
N PRO A 536 -18.27 23.98 -24.15
CA PRO A 536 -16.95 23.89 -23.57
C PRO A 536 -17.01 23.83 -22.05
N LYS A 537 -16.35 22.82 -21.46
CA LYS A 537 -16.24 22.67 -20.00
C LYS A 537 -14.90 23.23 -19.50
N GLY A 538 -14.90 23.70 -18.26
CA GLY A 538 -13.67 24.15 -17.60
C GLY A 538 -13.21 25.57 -17.99
N LEU A 539 -14.15 26.42 -18.39
CA LEU A 539 -13.94 27.84 -18.61
C LEU A 539 -14.17 28.64 -17.33
N VAL A 540 -13.45 29.73 -17.15
CA VAL A 540 -13.70 30.73 -16.11
C VAL A 540 -14.15 32.02 -16.79
N ASN A 541 -15.33 32.50 -16.45
CA ASN A 541 -15.95 33.69 -17.06
C ASN A 541 -15.91 33.63 -18.61
N GLY A 542 -16.14 32.45 -19.19
CA GLY A 542 -16.12 32.25 -20.64
C GLY A 542 -14.73 32.17 -21.27
N LYS A 543 -13.64 32.15 -20.47
CA LYS A 543 -12.26 32.11 -20.95
C LYS A 543 -11.53 30.83 -20.55
N TYR A 544 -10.63 30.37 -21.43
CA TYR A 544 -9.66 29.31 -21.15
C TYR A 544 -8.50 29.87 -20.34
N ILE A 545 -7.98 29.10 -19.38
CA ILE A 545 -6.84 29.52 -18.56
C ILE A 545 -5.57 28.86 -19.10
N TYR A 546 -4.51 29.68 -19.33
CA TYR A 546 -3.25 29.15 -19.82
C TYR A 546 -2.04 29.60 -19.00
N VAL A 547 -0.95 28.83 -19.08
CA VAL A 547 0.40 29.23 -18.64
C VAL A 547 1.38 29.13 -19.80
N PRO A 548 2.32 30.05 -19.94
CA PRO A 548 3.40 29.93 -20.90
C PRO A 548 4.36 28.83 -20.47
N ILE A 549 4.76 27.98 -21.42
CA ILE A 549 5.71 26.90 -21.18
C ILE A 549 6.86 26.91 -22.18
N LYS A 550 8.05 26.55 -21.69
CA LYS A 550 9.25 26.34 -22.50
C LYS A 550 9.93 25.06 -22.07
N ASN A 551 10.10 24.10 -22.98
CA ASN A 551 10.65 22.78 -22.67
C ASN A 551 9.93 22.09 -21.49
N TYR A 552 8.59 22.13 -21.48
CA TYR A 552 7.70 21.60 -20.44
C TYR A 552 7.89 22.22 -19.03
N LYS A 553 8.64 23.30 -18.91
CA LYS A 553 8.75 24.11 -17.70
C LYS A 553 7.90 25.36 -17.84
N ILE A 554 7.43 25.90 -16.73
CA ILE A 554 6.76 27.21 -16.72
C ILE A 554 7.76 28.28 -17.13
N ASP A 555 7.40 29.10 -18.12
CA ASP A 555 8.20 30.23 -18.56
C ASP A 555 7.83 31.45 -17.72
N HIS A 556 8.29 31.47 -16.48
CA HIS A 556 8.07 32.56 -15.53
C HIS A 556 9.31 32.76 -14.65
N LYS A 557 9.57 34.02 -14.23
CA LYS A 557 10.80 34.38 -13.50
C LYS A 557 10.90 33.76 -12.10
N SER A 558 9.78 33.61 -11.40
CA SER A 558 9.73 33.21 -9.97
C SER A 558 8.87 31.97 -9.68
N LEU A 559 8.11 31.48 -10.65
CA LEU A 559 7.20 30.33 -10.42
C LEU A 559 7.61 29.14 -11.27
N ASP A 560 7.79 28.02 -10.59
CA ASP A 560 7.99 26.72 -11.22
C ASP A 560 6.66 25.97 -11.40
N LEU A 561 6.74 24.77 -11.96
CA LEU A 561 5.58 23.95 -12.26
C LEU A 561 4.84 23.49 -10.99
N ASP A 562 5.57 23.17 -9.92
CA ASP A 562 5.01 22.74 -8.65
C ASP A 562 4.24 23.88 -7.96
N ALA A 563 4.78 25.09 -8.02
CA ALA A 563 4.14 26.29 -7.51
C ALA A 563 2.83 26.61 -8.25
N VAL A 564 2.81 26.50 -9.58
CA VAL A 564 1.59 26.70 -10.40
C VAL A 564 0.55 25.62 -10.08
N TYR A 565 0.98 24.36 -9.96
CA TYR A 565 0.08 23.26 -9.61
C TYR A 565 -0.58 23.46 -8.23
N LYS A 566 0.20 23.83 -7.22
CA LYS A 566 -0.29 24.11 -5.87
C LYS A 566 -1.30 25.27 -5.86
N ARG A 567 -1.04 26.34 -6.60
CA ARG A 567 -1.95 27.48 -6.72
C ARG A 567 -3.24 27.11 -7.44
N ALA A 568 -3.17 26.38 -8.55
CA ALA A 568 -4.35 25.91 -9.26
C ALA A 568 -5.23 25.00 -8.37
N SER A 569 -4.61 24.07 -7.63
CA SER A 569 -5.28 23.22 -6.66
C SER A 569 -5.89 24.03 -5.51
N GLY A 570 -5.20 25.04 -5.03
CA GLY A 570 -5.67 25.97 -4.00
C GLY A 570 -6.92 26.73 -4.44
N ILE A 571 -6.95 27.29 -5.64
CA ILE A 571 -8.14 27.96 -6.19
C ILE A 571 -9.33 26.99 -6.23
N ARG A 572 -9.14 25.78 -6.76
CA ARG A 572 -10.21 24.75 -6.85
C ARG A 572 -10.80 24.38 -5.50
N LYS A 573 -9.97 24.36 -4.44
CA LYS A 573 -10.40 24.09 -3.06
C LYS A 573 -11.13 25.27 -2.43
N LEU A 574 -10.65 26.49 -2.67
CA LEU A 574 -11.19 27.71 -2.07
C LEU A 574 -12.43 28.26 -2.79
N ALA A 575 -12.67 27.86 -4.03
CA ALA A 575 -13.84 28.28 -4.82
C ALA A 575 -15.12 27.59 -4.32
N GLN A 576 -15.67 28.03 -3.18
CA GLN A 576 -16.84 27.37 -2.54
C GLN A 576 -18.12 27.54 -3.36
N ASP A 577 -18.39 28.73 -3.91
CA ASP A 577 -19.68 29.07 -4.54
C ASP A 577 -19.63 29.26 -6.06
N LYS A 578 -18.45 29.21 -6.69
CA LYS A 578 -18.25 29.39 -8.12
C LYS A 578 -17.89 28.06 -8.79
N SER A 579 -18.88 27.35 -9.31
CA SER A 579 -18.70 26.03 -9.93
C SER A 579 -17.69 26.01 -11.08
N GLN A 580 -17.56 27.10 -11.84
CA GLN A 580 -16.60 27.23 -12.94
C GLN A 580 -15.15 27.29 -12.44
N GLU A 581 -14.89 27.99 -11.32
CA GLU A 581 -13.55 28.10 -10.73
C GLU A 581 -13.11 26.81 -10.03
N LYS A 582 -14.04 25.95 -9.60
CA LYS A 582 -13.73 24.61 -9.05
C LYS A 582 -13.25 23.63 -10.10
N SER A 583 -13.69 23.78 -11.34
CA SER A 583 -13.47 22.81 -12.40
C SER A 583 -12.69 23.35 -13.59
N PHE A 584 -12.01 24.49 -13.45
CA PHE A 584 -11.28 25.06 -14.58
C PHE A 584 -10.15 24.15 -15.07
N ARG A 585 -9.95 24.15 -16.39
CA ARG A 585 -8.86 23.44 -17.05
C ARG A 585 -7.68 24.40 -17.22
N LEU A 586 -6.47 23.91 -17.00
CA LEU A 586 -5.25 24.69 -17.14
C LEU A 586 -4.44 24.18 -18.33
N PHE A 587 -4.19 25.05 -19.30
CA PHE A 587 -3.49 24.72 -20.52
C PHE A 587 -2.07 25.27 -20.53
N GLY A 588 -1.08 24.45 -20.94
CA GLY A 588 0.25 24.89 -21.29
C GLY A 588 0.30 25.34 -22.74
N VAL A 589 0.77 26.57 -22.99
CA VAL A 589 0.98 27.12 -24.33
C VAL A 589 2.45 27.47 -24.47
N ARG A 590 3.07 27.11 -25.59
CA ARG A 590 4.48 27.48 -25.83
C ARG A 590 4.65 29.00 -25.81
N SER A 591 5.66 29.48 -25.10
CA SER A 591 5.89 30.93 -24.94
C SER A 591 5.94 31.70 -26.26
N GLY A 592 6.49 31.10 -27.33
CA GLY A 592 6.51 31.70 -28.67
C GLY A 592 5.14 31.76 -29.36
N ASP A 593 4.13 31.08 -28.87
CA ASP A 593 2.78 31.06 -29.45
C ASP A 593 1.78 31.87 -28.61
N VAL A 594 2.16 32.37 -27.44
CA VAL A 594 1.28 33.13 -26.54
C VAL A 594 0.75 34.41 -27.21
N SER A 595 1.58 35.08 -28.01
CA SER A 595 1.17 36.30 -28.74
C SER A 595 0.08 36.06 -29.80
N LYS A 596 -0.15 34.81 -30.19
CA LYS A 596 -1.15 34.41 -31.18
C LYS A 596 -2.51 34.06 -30.52
N LEU A 597 -2.59 34.05 -29.19
CA LEU A 597 -3.81 33.80 -28.46
C LEU A 597 -4.78 34.97 -28.52
N ASP A 598 -6.05 34.68 -28.77
CA ASP A 598 -7.10 35.70 -28.68
C ASP A 598 -7.37 36.03 -27.20
N LYS A 599 -7.05 37.23 -26.78
CA LYS A 599 -7.22 37.73 -25.41
C LYS A 599 -8.68 37.78 -24.96
N SER A 600 -9.63 37.76 -25.89
CA SER A 600 -11.06 37.70 -25.54
C SER A 600 -11.45 36.31 -25.03
N LEU A 601 -10.75 35.24 -25.49
CA LEU A 601 -11.04 33.85 -25.20
C LEU A 601 -10.04 33.19 -24.23
N TRP A 602 -8.86 33.78 -24.07
CA TRP A 602 -7.77 33.25 -23.27
C TRP A 602 -7.35 34.22 -22.18
N LEU A 603 -7.13 33.68 -20.97
CA LEU A 603 -6.68 34.43 -19.80
C LEU A 603 -5.41 33.77 -19.24
N SER A 604 -4.38 34.55 -18.93
CA SER A 604 -3.19 34.06 -18.26
C SER A 604 -3.54 33.56 -16.86
N PHE A 605 -2.96 32.42 -16.47
CA PHE A 605 -3.13 31.89 -15.12
C PHE A 605 -2.63 32.89 -14.06
N PHE A 606 -1.59 33.64 -14.35
CA PHE A 606 -1.02 34.61 -13.41
C PHE A 606 -1.99 35.77 -13.15
N ASP A 607 -2.62 36.30 -14.20
CA ASP A 607 -3.64 37.35 -14.07
C ASP A 607 -4.90 36.79 -13.37
N PHE A 608 -5.32 35.60 -13.74
CA PHE A 608 -6.45 34.92 -13.10
C PHE A 608 -6.21 34.67 -11.61
N TYR A 609 -5.01 34.18 -11.23
CA TYR A 609 -4.65 33.96 -9.85
C TYR A 609 -4.61 35.25 -9.03
N ALA A 610 -4.03 36.30 -9.57
CA ALA A 610 -3.96 37.62 -8.90
C ALA A 610 -5.36 38.20 -8.67
N ASP A 611 -6.25 38.10 -9.66
CA ASP A 611 -7.64 38.59 -9.53
C ASP A 611 -8.46 37.73 -8.53
N PHE A 612 -8.33 36.42 -8.60
CA PHE A 612 -8.96 35.51 -7.65
C PHE A 612 -8.50 35.79 -6.22
N ALA A 613 -7.18 35.93 -6.00
CA ALA A 613 -6.60 36.21 -4.70
C ALA A 613 -7.12 37.52 -4.12
N LYS A 614 -7.13 38.58 -4.91
CA LYS A 614 -7.67 39.91 -4.50
C LYS A 614 -9.16 39.84 -4.15
N THR A 615 -9.95 39.14 -4.96
CA THR A 615 -11.39 39.00 -4.77
C THR A 615 -11.71 38.13 -3.55
N TYR A 616 -11.04 36.99 -3.39
CA TYR A 616 -11.19 36.08 -2.25
C TYR A 616 -10.84 36.76 -0.93
N LEU A 617 -9.71 37.47 -0.88
CA LEU A 617 -9.30 38.20 0.33
C LEU A 617 -10.28 39.35 0.66
N LYS A 618 -10.76 40.10 -0.32
CA LYS A 618 -11.77 41.16 -0.09
C LYS A 618 -13.07 40.60 0.48
N LEU A 619 -13.55 39.44 0.01
CA LEU A 619 -14.78 38.81 0.49
C LEU A 619 -14.61 38.28 1.90
N ASN A 620 -13.52 37.59 2.20
CA ASN A 620 -13.30 36.99 3.49
C ASN A 620 -12.92 38.01 4.58
N LEU A 621 -12.20 39.10 4.24
CA LEU A 621 -11.94 40.19 5.17
C LEU A 621 -13.20 41.01 5.51
N LYS A 622 -14.19 41.09 4.59
CA LYS A 622 -15.47 41.72 4.86
C LYS A 622 -16.40 40.89 5.72
N SER A 623 -16.36 39.57 5.58
CA SER A 623 -17.19 38.63 6.36
C SER A 623 -16.63 38.34 7.76
N ALA A 624 -15.32 38.37 7.91
CA ALA A 624 -14.67 38.24 9.21
C ALA A 624 -14.61 39.61 9.88
N LYS A 625 -15.41 39.87 10.89
CA LYS A 625 -15.24 41.01 11.84
C LYS A 625 -13.92 40.88 12.63
N THR A 626 -12.88 40.30 12.05
CA THR A 626 -11.63 39.93 12.70
C THR A 626 -10.49 40.77 12.18
N SER A 627 -9.64 41.20 13.09
CA SER A 627 -8.43 41.96 12.79
C SER A 627 -7.43 41.13 11.98
N TYR A 628 -6.63 41.77 11.17
CA TYR A 628 -5.54 41.18 10.36
C TYR A 628 -4.67 40.19 11.13
N GLY A 629 -4.45 40.39 12.44
CA GLY A 629 -3.69 39.50 13.30
C GLY A 629 -4.36 38.15 13.57
N SER A 630 -5.69 38.04 13.55
CA SER A 630 -6.39 36.77 13.78
C SER A 630 -6.43 35.87 12.52
N ILE A 631 -6.32 36.47 11.33
CA ILE A 631 -6.18 35.72 10.09
C ILE A 631 -4.76 35.14 9.98
N MET A 632 -3.73 35.90 10.40
CA MET A 632 -2.34 35.41 10.46
C MET A 632 -2.14 34.29 11.50
N ALA A 633 -2.99 34.23 12.53
CA ALA A 633 -3.00 33.17 13.53
C ALA A 633 -3.84 31.94 13.10
N SER A 634 -4.57 32.02 11.98
CA SER A 634 -5.35 30.90 11.46
C SER A 634 -4.42 29.76 11.00
N LYS A 635 -4.77 28.53 11.36
CA LYS A 635 -4.07 27.32 10.90
C LYS A 635 -4.30 26.99 9.41
N ASP A 636 -4.99 27.86 8.68
CA ASP A 636 -5.20 27.68 7.25
C ASP A 636 -3.96 28.12 6.47
N SER A 637 -3.08 27.14 6.21
CA SER A 637 -1.82 27.34 5.49
C SER A 637 -2.02 27.90 4.07
N GLN A 638 -3.19 27.70 3.45
CA GLN A 638 -3.48 28.20 2.10
C GLN A 638 -3.83 29.68 2.10
N LEU A 639 -4.61 30.13 3.10
CA LEU A 639 -4.93 31.54 3.27
C LEU A 639 -3.67 32.35 3.60
N HIS A 640 -2.79 31.81 4.44
CA HIS A 640 -1.52 32.41 4.80
C HIS A 640 -0.57 32.56 3.59
N THR A 641 -0.49 31.53 2.74
CA THR A 641 0.30 31.57 1.50
C THR A 641 -0.24 32.63 0.55
N LEU A 642 -1.57 32.70 0.35
CA LEU A 642 -2.23 33.65 -0.52
C LEU A 642 -2.00 35.12 -0.07
N MET A 643 -2.03 35.35 1.25
CA MET A 643 -1.81 36.68 1.84
C MET A 643 -0.34 37.17 1.70
N ASN A 644 0.61 36.25 1.85
CA ASN A 644 2.02 36.61 1.69
C ASN A 644 2.37 36.92 0.25
N GLU A 645 1.74 36.28 -0.73
CA GLU A 645 1.98 36.53 -2.16
C GLU A 645 1.37 37.85 -2.66
N VAL A 646 0.21 38.26 -2.15
CA VAL A 646 -0.44 39.53 -2.50
C VAL A 646 0.28 40.74 -1.87
N ARG A 647 1.19 40.52 -0.91
CA ARG A 647 1.97 41.57 -0.25
C ARG A 647 3.24 42.00 -1.04
N TYR A 648 3.70 41.16 -1.98
CA TYR A 648 4.94 41.40 -2.75
C TYR A 648 4.69 41.84 -4.19
N ASP A 649 3.43 41.96 -4.63
CA ASP A 649 2.96 42.62 -5.84
C ASP A 649 2.28 43.97 -5.49
#